data_28c76f1376991d51462dc9412cb29a0a
#
_entry.id   28c76f1376991d51462dc9412cb29a0a
#
_cell.length_a   1.000
_cell.length_b   1.000
_cell.length_c   1.000
_cell.angle_alpha   90.00
_cell.angle_beta   90.00
_cell.angle_gamma   90.00
#
_symmetry.space_group_name_H-M   'P 1'
#
loop_
_entity.id
_entity.type
_entity.pdbx_description
1 polymer ?
#
loop_
_entity_poly.entity_id
_entity_poly.type
_entity_poly.pdbx_seq_one_letter_code
_entity_poly.pdbx_strand_id
1 'polypeptide(L)'
;MNSLTCVPVAAARAFAFSTGLAVPRNALRALLIGTTLGAAITAPAFAQARDYAIGPGRLSDVLARYAAASGVQLVYEPSDLAGIRSAGLQGSYTVEQGFSVLLAGSGYRLQQAGPGSYVLVRPPVQGAAVPAGEGAVVLDTVTLRGGGATTEGSGSYASGAASIARGADSLKEVPQSVTVVTKQALDDQNLTTMSEAMAKAPGIVATTDGMGQPVFYSRGFVIDNYQIDNLGTSYDSTFKPDFDMAIYDRLEILRGAEGLFSAAGEPGGTINLARKRPTDELRSAVSLAYGSWNNRRLEADIGGPLGFDGKLRGRLVGVWQDREYFYKPADEEKRVLYGILEYDLTPSTTLSAGVSYQRQYGTMWQRGLPTYADGSQLGLPRDVALTVDWAKREQTIRELFASVEHRFDSDWTLKFSAARQRFDFDYLNLSLGGPIDPLTGSFGAPDAFSEDDGNHSDGVDLSLSGRFDAWGREYKLTMGADWRRSYGKQMRNRVGTAFPDGEIGVDDFPGLDLPAPVRGRAGSGWPTFGSKQQGIYARLDMQATDRMHVIVGGRYGNYRHSEIEERYDEDGNVTYRDTSWRWSENGIFTPYAAVTYDLTPDWTAYASLTEIYKPQGNTFAGPPDNPTQLDPITGRNYELGAKGAIMGGALNVSAALYRIERKGEKVVDPRYEDEPRDYYLPLGEIVSQGIDLEVSGEVAPGWQVFAGYTYNHNENKSENDVYHALTPKHMFKLWTDYTLPGDYSKWTVGGGVTVKSRHANSGTYWLRGPDGNWTQPEFEIRQGGYSVWDAHVQYQIAEQWALALNVNNVFDKTYYATIGTPGGGNWYGEPRNATLTLRGRF
;
A
#
# COMPACT_ATOMS: atom_id res chain seq x y z
N MET A 1 -19.88 -32.57 -45.26
CA MET A 1 -20.68 -31.99 -46.35
C MET A 1 -21.24 -30.67 -45.91
N ASN A 2 -20.68 -29.63 -46.50
CA ASN A 2 -21.15 -28.27 -46.75
C ASN A 2 -22.30 -27.69 -45.92
N SER A 3 -22.22 -26.50 -45.33
CA SER A 3 -22.07 -25.24 -46.09
C SER A 3 -21.80 -24.05 -45.16
N LEU A 4 -20.93 -23.20 -45.62
CA LEU A 4 -20.72 -21.79 -45.22
C LEU A 4 -22.03 -20.98 -45.40
N THR A 5 -22.31 -20.05 -44.51
CA THR A 5 -22.84 -18.73 -44.92
C THR A 5 -22.62 -17.62 -43.87
N CYS A 6 -21.94 -16.58 -44.34
CA CYS A 6 -22.09 -15.14 -44.15
C CYS A 6 -22.33 -14.50 -42.77
N VAL A 7 -21.35 -13.68 -42.43
CA VAL A 7 -21.41 -12.51 -41.51
C VAL A 7 -22.33 -11.42 -42.12
N PRO A 8 -23.08 -10.70 -41.31
CA PRO A 8 -23.27 -9.26 -41.57
C PRO A 8 -22.70 -8.40 -40.45
N VAL A 9 -21.93 -7.40 -40.85
CA VAL A 9 -21.56 -6.18 -40.17
C VAL A 9 -22.82 -5.47 -39.70
N ALA A 10 -22.92 -5.13 -38.41
CA ALA A 10 -23.94 -4.21 -37.93
C ALA A 10 -23.36 -3.25 -36.90
N ALA A 11 -23.25 -2.03 -37.35
CA ALA A 11 -23.53 -0.75 -36.71
C ALA A 11 -23.27 -0.55 -35.22
N ALA A 12 -22.38 0.39 -34.96
CA ALA A 12 -22.23 1.10 -33.69
C ALA A 12 -23.58 1.66 -33.21
N ARG A 13 -24.04 1.16 -32.07
CA ARG A 13 -25.11 1.83 -31.32
C ARG A 13 -24.47 2.63 -30.19
N ALA A 14 -24.68 3.94 -30.26
CA ALA A 14 -24.43 4.89 -29.18
C ALA A 14 -25.21 4.45 -27.92
N PHE A 15 -24.52 4.21 -26.83
CA PHE A 15 -25.13 4.01 -25.51
C PHE A 15 -25.61 5.36 -24.98
N ALA A 16 -26.91 5.58 -25.04
CA ALA A 16 -27.55 6.62 -24.24
C ALA A 16 -27.61 6.17 -22.79
N PHE A 17 -26.87 6.85 -21.90
CA PHE A 17 -27.00 6.68 -20.47
C PHE A 17 -28.32 7.25 -19.97
N SER A 18 -29.30 6.41 -19.64
CA SER A 18 -30.42 6.82 -18.83
C SER A 18 -30.03 6.82 -17.38
N THR A 19 -29.61 7.97 -16.86
CA THR A 19 -29.30 8.18 -15.45
C THR A 19 -30.59 8.40 -14.66
N GLY A 20 -31.09 7.34 -14.03
CA GLY A 20 -32.08 7.46 -12.97
C GLY A 20 -31.42 7.73 -11.63
N LEU A 21 -30.74 8.86 -11.46
CA LEU A 21 -30.25 9.36 -10.18
C LEU A 21 -31.19 10.45 -9.70
N ALA A 22 -32.06 10.13 -8.74
CA ALA A 22 -32.81 11.12 -7.99
C ALA A 22 -31.87 11.81 -7.00
N VAL A 23 -31.24 12.91 -7.42
CA VAL A 23 -30.45 13.77 -6.55
C VAL A 23 -31.43 14.65 -5.76
N PRO A 24 -31.35 14.70 -4.40
CA PRO A 24 -32.16 15.64 -3.64
C PRO A 24 -31.90 17.07 -4.08
N ARG A 25 -32.97 17.85 -4.27
CA ARG A 25 -32.92 19.22 -4.78
C ARG A 25 -31.95 20.16 -4.06
N ASN A 26 -31.50 19.85 -2.86
CA ASN A 26 -30.59 20.66 -2.06
C ASN A 26 -29.10 20.45 -2.43
N ALA A 27 -28.71 19.31 -2.99
CA ALA A 27 -27.35 19.07 -3.45
C ALA A 27 -27.05 19.79 -4.79
N LEU A 28 -28.08 19.96 -5.64
CA LEU A 28 -27.94 20.66 -6.91
C LEU A 28 -27.77 22.18 -6.75
N ARG A 29 -28.27 22.76 -5.64
CA ARG A 29 -28.10 24.20 -5.37
C ARG A 29 -26.69 24.56 -4.91
N ALA A 30 -25.99 23.66 -4.24
CA ALA A 30 -24.60 23.86 -3.87
C ALA A 30 -23.62 23.74 -5.05
N LEU A 31 -23.95 22.91 -6.04
CA LEU A 31 -23.12 22.73 -7.25
C LEU A 31 -23.28 23.87 -8.26
N LEU A 32 -24.47 24.52 -8.30
CA LEU A 32 -24.77 25.60 -9.24
C LEU A 32 -24.24 26.98 -8.79
N ILE A 33 -23.87 27.14 -7.52
CA ILE A 33 -23.26 28.39 -7.02
C ILE A 33 -21.77 28.47 -7.35
N GLY A 34 -21.11 27.33 -7.65
CA GLY A 34 -19.70 27.30 -8.05
C GLY A 34 -19.41 27.64 -9.51
N THR A 35 -20.43 27.75 -10.37
CA THR A 35 -20.23 27.91 -11.83
C THR A 35 -20.48 29.32 -12.38
N THR A 36 -20.80 30.31 -11.51
CA THR A 36 -21.06 31.69 -11.96
C THR A 36 -20.03 32.74 -11.55
N LEU A 37 -18.86 32.33 -11.02
CA LEU A 37 -17.72 33.24 -10.76
C LEU A 37 -16.57 32.97 -11.75
N GLY A 38 -16.86 33.03 -13.01
CA GLY A 38 -15.86 33.04 -14.05
C GLY A 38 -15.98 34.33 -14.84
N ALA A 39 -15.16 35.31 -14.51
CA ALA A 39 -14.65 36.29 -15.48
C ALA A 39 -14.09 37.55 -14.75
N ALA A 40 -12.81 37.60 -14.53
CA ALA A 40 -11.96 38.77 -14.81
C ALA A 40 -10.52 38.35 -14.50
N ILE A 41 -9.86 37.70 -15.45
CA ILE A 41 -8.41 37.51 -15.40
C ILE A 41 -7.81 38.86 -15.80
N THR A 42 -7.40 39.65 -14.81
CA THR A 42 -6.46 40.73 -15.03
C THR A 42 -5.08 40.09 -15.15
N ALA A 43 -4.46 40.19 -16.34
CA ALA A 43 -3.06 39.77 -16.57
C ALA A 43 -2.16 40.43 -15.54
N PRO A 44 -1.15 39.72 -14.99
CA PRO A 44 -0.26 40.30 -14.02
C PRO A 44 0.49 41.50 -14.61
N ALA A 45 0.53 42.60 -13.85
CA ALA A 45 1.12 43.89 -14.25
C ALA A 45 2.63 43.85 -14.59
N PHE A 46 3.28 42.69 -14.48
CA PHE A 46 4.71 42.48 -14.73
C PHE A 46 5.05 42.07 -16.19
N ALA A 47 4.08 41.81 -17.03
CA ALA A 47 4.30 41.44 -18.45
C ALA A 47 4.54 42.67 -19.38
N GLN A 48 4.44 43.89 -18.86
CA GLN A 48 4.70 45.10 -19.67
C GLN A 48 6.18 45.51 -19.63
N ALA A 49 6.78 45.71 -20.80
CA ALA A 49 8.12 46.27 -20.93
C ALA A 49 8.11 47.71 -20.40
N ARG A 50 9.11 48.08 -19.59
CA ARG A 50 9.36 49.44 -19.08
C ARG A 50 10.76 49.91 -19.50
N ASP A 51 10.91 51.23 -19.61
CA ASP A 51 12.20 51.82 -19.93
C ASP A 51 13.09 51.90 -18.68
N TYR A 52 14.27 51.33 -18.74
CA TYR A 52 15.28 51.38 -17.67
C TYR A 52 16.54 52.10 -18.12
N ALA A 53 17.14 52.87 -17.17
CA ALA A 53 18.44 53.53 -17.36
C ALA A 53 19.28 53.30 -16.09
N ILE A 54 19.93 52.13 -16.03
CA ILE A 54 20.73 51.69 -14.87
C ILE A 54 22.19 51.68 -15.30
N GLY A 55 22.97 52.55 -14.71
CA GLY A 55 24.39 52.68 -15.03
C GLY A 55 25.24 51.46 -14.58
N PRO A 56 26.46 51.31 -15.18
CA PRO A 56 27.37 50.21 -14.87
C PRO A 56 27.86 50.24 -13.41
N GLY A 57 28.26 49.08 -12.88
CA GLY A 57 28.77 48.96 -11.51
C GLY A 57 29.05 47.52 -11.08
N ARG A 58 29.20 47.27 -9.79
CA ARG A 58 29.24 45.91 -9.23
C ARG A 58 27.88 45.23 -9.53
N LEU A 59 27.91 43.96 -9.90
CA LEU A 59 26.69 43.26 -10.28
C LEU A 59 25.63 43.27 -9.15
N SER A 60 26.05 43.13 -7.89
CA SER A 60 25.16 43.24 -6.71
C SER A 60 24.41 44.58 -6.66
N ASP A 61 25.13 45.69 -6.90
CA ASP A 61 24.56 47.05 -6.81
C ASP A 61 23.64 47.34 -8.01
N VAL A 62 24.00 46.81 -9.19
CA VAL A 62 23.18 46.96 -10.41
C VAL A 62 21.88 46.16 -10.28
N LEU A 63 21.95 44.92 -9.79
CA LEU A 63 20.79 44.07 -9.57
C LEU A 63 19.83 44.63 -8.50
N ALA A 64 20.39 45.20 -7.39
CA ALA A 64 19.58 45.84 -6.36
C ALA A 64 18.83 47.08 -6.90
N ARG A 65 19.50 47.91 -7.72
CA ARG A 65 18.87 49.06 -8.40
C ARG A 65 17.80 48.64 -9.42
N TYR A 66 18.07 47.58 -10.16
CA TYR A 66 17.10 47.07 -11.13
C TYR A 66 15.88 46.44 -10.45
N ALA A 67 16.06 45.65 -9.40
CA ALA A 67 14.98 45.10 -8.60
C ALA A 67 14.09 46.18 -8.01
N ALA A 68 14.71 47.22 -7.42
CA ALA A 68 13.98 48.39 -6.89
C ALA A 68 13.21 49.16 -7.98
N ALA A 69 13.81 49.36 -9.17
CA ALA A 69 13.18 50.08 -10.28
C ALA A 69 12.02 49.28 -10.92
N SER A 70 12.12 47.96 -10.92
CA SER A 70 11.11 47.03 -11.45
C SER A 70 9.99 46.68 -10.43
N GLY A 71 10.19 47.01 -9.13
CA GLY A 71 9.22 46.77 -8.07
C GLY A 71 9.15 45.29 -7.66
N VAL A 72 10.25 44.55 -7.80
CA VAL A 72 10.35 43.13 -7.44
C VAL A 72 11.34 42.86 -6.32
N GLN A 73 11.15 41.79 -5.59
CA GLN A 73 12.11 41.33 -4.60
C GLN A 73 13.11 40.36 -5.22
N LEU A 74 14.42 40.59 -4.97
CA LEU A 74 15.47 39.72 -5.40
C LEU A 74 16.27 39.24 -4.19
N VAL A 75 16.35 37.93 -4.01
CA VAL A 75 17.11 37.29 -2.93
C VAL A 75 18.39 36.67 -3.49
N TYR A 76 19.53 37.04 -2.95
CA TYR A 76 20.84 36.47 -3.27
C TYR A 76 21.81 36.72 -2.13
N GLU A 77 22.85 35.91 -2.03
CA GLU A 77 23.94 36.13 -1.07
C GLU A 77 24.96 37.11 -1.68
N PRO A 78 25.22 38.30 -1.10
CA PRO A 78 26.12 39.31 -1.68
C PRO A 78 27.57 38.83 -1.91
N SER A 79 28.05 37.90 -1.10
CA SER A 79 29.35 37.25 -1.25
C SER A 79 29.50 36.48 -2.57
N ASP A 80 28.42 35.92 -3.08
CA ASP A 80 28.38 35.12 -4.29
C ASP A 80 28.65 35.95 -5.57
N LEU A 81 28.29 37.22 -5.51
CA LEU A 81 28.51 38.18 -6.62
C LEU A 81 29.75 39.02 -6.45
N ALA A 82 30.60 38.73 -5.46
CA ALA A 82 31.82 39.48 -5.19
C ALA A 82 32.80 39.44 -6.39
N GLY A 83 33.20 40.60 -6.86
CA GLY A 83 34.13 40.72 -7.99
C GLY A 83 33.49 40.75 -9.39
N ILE A 84 32.20 40.45 -9.54
CA ILE A 84 31.50 40.51 -10.81
C ILE A 84 31.03 41.94 -11.11
N ARG A 85 31.25 42.41 -12.34
CA ARG A 85 30.81 43.73 -12.80
C ARG A 85 29.79 43.61 -13.92
N SER A 86 28.79 44.52 -13.92
CA SER A 86 27.74 44.62 -14.96
C SER A 86 27.94 45.94 -15.75
N ALA A 87 27.66 45.90 -17.04
CA ALA A 87 27.63 47.09 -17.91
C ALA A 87 26.40 47.98 -17.67
N GLY A 88 25.48 47.56 -16.77
CA GLY A 88 24.21 48.24 -16.56
C GLY A 88 23.13 47.83 -17.59
N LEU A 89 21.97 48.51 -17.58
CA LEU A 89 20.85 48.23 -18.46
C LEU A 89 20.27 49.53 -19.00
N GLN A 90 20.16 49.66 -20.33
CA GLN A 90 19.47 50.79 -20.99
C GLN A 90 18.51 50.26 -22.04
N GLY A 91 17.25 50.75 -22.02
CA GLY A 91 16.22 50.40 -22.98
C GLY A 91 14.96 49.82 -22.33
N SER A 92 14.03 49.34 -23.15
CA SER A 92 12.74 48.83 -22.78
C SER A 92 12.81 47.32 -22.58
N TYR A 93 12.53 46.83 -21.39
CA TYR A 93 12.58 45.41 -21.01
C TYR A 93 11.42 44.99 -20.12
N THR A 94 11.00 43.75 -20.23
CA THR A 94 10.24 43.12 -19.14
C THR A 94 11.16 42.80 -17.96
N VAL A 95 10.61 42.55 -16.80
CA VAL A 95 11.39 42.25 -15.58
C VAL A 95 12.39 41.09 -15.83
N GLU A 96 11.93 40.00 -16.44
CA GLU A 96 12.78 38.83 -16.69
C GLU A 96 13.84 39.08 -17.77
N GLN A 97 13.45 39.82 -18.83
CA GLN A 97 14.40 40.18 -19.87
C GLN A 97 15.55 41.05 -19.31
N GLY A 98 15.26 42.04 -18.47
CA GLY A 98 16.26 42.89 -17.86
C GLY A 98 17.20 42.10 -16.94
N PHE A 99 16.70 41.21 -16.10
CA PHE A 99 17.56 40.32 -15.33
C PHE A 99 18.39 39.38 -16.18
N SER A 100 17.82 38.84 -17.26
CA SER A 100 18.57 37.98 -18.19
C SER A 100 19.78 38.70 -18.82
N VAL A 101 19.60 39.97 -19.21
CA VAL A 101 20.69 40.81 -19.74
C VAL A 101 21.72 41.12 -18.67
N LEU A 102 21.30 41.50 -17.45
CA LEU A 102 22.18 41.85 -16.36
C LEU A 102 23.01 40.66 -15.85
N LEU A 103 22.44 39.45 -15.91
CA LEU A 103 23.07 38.20 -15.46
C LEU A 103 23.88 37.51 -16.57
N ALA A 104 23.84 38.01 -17.83
CA ALA A 104 24.58 37.40 -18.94
C ALA A 104 26.08 37.34 -18.63
N GLY A 105 26.68 36.14 -18.74
CA GLY A 105 28.10 35.91 -18.46
C GLY A 105 28.46 35.84 -16.96
N SER A 106 27.57 36.05 -16.04
CA SER A 106 27.81 35.95 -14.59
C SER A 106 27.84 34.51 -14.05
N GLY A 107 27.32 33.54 -14.80
CA GLY A 107 27.14 32.16 -14.34
C GLY A 107 25.91 31.96 -13.45
N TYR A 108 25.11 33.02 -13.26
CA TYR A 108 23.85 32.93 -12.48
C TYR A 108 22.62 33.04 -13.38
N ARG A 109 21.50 32.44 -12.96
CA ARG A 109 20.21 32.57 -13.59
C ARG A 109 19.17 33.05 -12.58
N LEU A 110 18.15 33.74 -13.08
CA LEU A 110 17.01 34.14 -12.31
C LEU A 110 16.01 32.99 -12.20
N GLN A 111 15.57 32.70 -11.00
CA GLN A 111 14.48 31.76 -10.74
C GLN A 111 13.38 32.50 -9.97
N GLN A 112 12.14 32.39 -10.43
CA GLN A 112 10.99 32.98 -9.76
C GLN A 112 10.64 32.14 -8.53
N ALA A 113 10.62 32.78 -7.35
CA ALA A 113 10.29 32.15 -6.08
C ALA A 113 8.83 32.41 -5.65
N GLY A 114 8.14 33.37 -6.33
CA GLY A 114 6.76 33.72 -6.09
C GLY A 114 6.35 34.94 -6.93
N PRO A 115 5.09 35.41 -6.90
CA PRO A 115 4.66 36.58 -7.61
C PRO A 115 5.49 37.82 -7.23
N GLY A 116 6.30 38.35 -8.13
CA GLY A 116 7.18 39.49 -7.89
C GLY A 116 8.41 39.20 -7.02
N SER A 117 8.70 37.96 -6.66
CA SER A 117 9.89 37.54 -5.91
C SER A 117 10.77 36.62 -6.75
N TYR A 118 12.08 36.89 -6.75
CA TYR A 118 13.07 36.14 -7.53
C TYR A 118 14.29 35.78 -6.67
N VAL A 119 14.94 34.66 -7.00
CA VAL A 119 16.18 34.20 -6.38
C VAL A 119 17.23 33.95 -7.47
N LEU A 120 18.52 34.25 -7.17
CA LEU A 120 19.63 33.92 -8.08
C LEU A 120 20.09 32.47 -7.81
N VAL A 121 20.17 31.68 -8.86
CA VAL A 121 20.64 30.29 -8.79
C VAL A 121 21.85 30.12 -9.74
N ARG A 122 22.83 29.32 -9.33
CA ARG A 122 23.95 28.95 -10.17
C ARG A 122 23.68 27.62 -10.84
N PRO A 123 23.50 27.54 -12.18
CA PRO A 123 23.36 26.27 -12.86
C PRO A 123 24.60 25.38 -12.69
N PRO A 124 24.47 24.05 -12.54
CA PRO A 124 25.61 23.17 -12.52
C PRO A 124 26.37 23.25 -13.85
N VAL A 125 27.70 23.40 -13.77
CA VAL A 125 28.59 23.46 -14.95
C VAL A 125 28.70 22.07 -15.54
N GLN A 126 28.20 21.86 -16.76
CA GLN A 126 28.46 20.65 -17.54
C GLN A 126 29.91 20.69 -18.04
N GLY A 127 30.74 19.75 -17.57
CA GLY A 127 31.96 19.32 -18.23
C GLY A 127 33.28 19.92 -17.72
N ALA A 128 33.87 19.25 -16.72
CA ALA A 128 35.28 18.90 -16.62
C ALA A 128 35.45 17.94 -15.43
N ALA A 129 36.06 16.79 -15.69
CA ALA A 129 36.43 15.84 -14.64
C ALA A 129 37.37 16.51 -13.65
N VAL A 130 36.99 16.60 -12.38
CA VAL A 130 37.85 17.01 -11.27
C VAL A 130 38.03 15.79 -10.36
N PRO A 131 39.27 15.50 -9.89
CA PRO A 131 39.54 14.29 -9.13
C PRO A 131 38.87 14.31 -7.78
N ALA A 132 38.46 13.11 -7.35
CA ALA A 132 37.75 12.81 -6.10
C ALA A 132 38.49 13.37 -4.88
N GLY A 133 37.82 14.25 -4.17
CA GLY A 133 38.19 14.72 -2.85
C GLY A 133 36.95 15.16 -2.10
N GLU A 134 36.62 14.37 -1.05
CA GLU A 134 35.68 14.64 0.04
C GLU A 134 34.24 14.96 -0.35
N GLY A 135 33.43 13.88 -0.33
CA GLY A 135 32.03 13.88 -0.68
C GLY A 135 31.11 14.44 0.38
N ALA A 136 30.47 15.54 0.06
CA ALA A 136 29.09 15.78 0.48
C ALA A 136 28.22 15.50 -0.74
N VAL A 137 27.42 14.44 -0.68
CA VAL A 137 26.31 14.25 -1.63
C VAL A 137 25.26 15.31 -1.29
N VAL A 138 25.28 16.40 -2.03
CA VAL A 138 24.16 17.36 -2.02
C VAL A 138 23.01 16.64 -2.72
N LEU A 139 22.04 16.19 -1.96
CA LEU A 139 20.77 15.69 -2.49
C LEU A 139 20.14 16.85 -3.28
N ASP A 140 19.98 16.67 -4.58
CA ASP A 140 19.22 17.58 -5.43
C ASP A 140 17.82 17.76 -4.81
N THR A 141 17.38 19.01 -4.71
CA THR A 141 16.03 19.35 -4.32
C THR A 141 15.07 18.60 -5.25
N VAL A 142 14.40 17.60 -4.73
CA VAL A 142 13.43 16.79 -5.48
C VAL A 142 12.33 17.74 -5.96
N THR A 143 12.42 18.14 -7.23
CA THR A 143 11.35 18.91 -7.87
C THR A 143 10.19 17.93 -8.08
N LEU A 144 9.15 18.07 -7.27
CA LEU A 144 7.89 17.30 -7.40
C LEU A 144 7.24 17.66 -8.75
N ARG A 145 7.60 16.95 -9.80
CA ARG A 145 6.79 16.92 -11.02
C ARG A 145 5.54 16.11 -10.73
N GLY A 146 4.37 16.67 -11.02
CA GLY A 146 3.08 16.07 -10.71
C GLY A 146 2.98 14.60 -11.14
N GLY A 147 2.85 13.74 -10.12
CA GLY A 147 2.78 12.29 -10.26
C GLY A 147 3.62 11.62 -9.17
N GLY A 148 3.38 11.91 -7.87
CA GLY A 148 3.97 11.27 -6.68
C GLY A 148 5.51 11.19 -6.73
N ALA A 149 6.18 11.66 -5.70
CA ALA A 149 7.64 11.61 -5.61
C ALA A 149 8.12 10.17 -5.81
N THR A 150 8.88 9.90 -6.88
CA THR A 150 9.58 8.62 -7.03
C THR A 150 10.65 8.51 -5.95
N THR A 151 10.81 7.32 -5.37
CA THR A 151 11.85 7.03 -4.38
C THR A 151 13.03 6.28 -4.99
N GLU A 152 12.86 5.78 -6.21
CA GLU A 152 13.93 5.11 -6.95
C GLU A 152 15.07 6.08 -7.29
N GLY A 153 16.30 5.68 -6.96
CA GLY A 153 17.49 6.50 -7.19
C GLY A 153 17.72 7.60 -6.15
N SER A 154 16.85 7.77 -5.17
CA SER A 154 17.04 8.75 -4.09
C SER A 154 18.18 8.36 -3.12
N GLY A 155 18.51 7.08 -3.01
CA GLY A 155 19.47 6.58 -2.01
C GLY A 155 19.01 6.79 -0.57
N SER A 156 17.75 7.11 -0.33
CA SER A 156 17.24 7.53 0.97
C SER A 156 16.09 6.66 1.47
N TYR A 157 15.98 6.53 2.80
CA TYR A 157 14.81 5.96 3.46
C TYR A 157 13.73 7.03 3.72
N ALA A 158 14.06 8.32 3.58
CA ALA A 158 13.06 9.38 3.61
C ALA A 158 12.33 9.50 2.27
N SER A 159 11.04 9.82 2.32
CA SER A 159 10.25 10.28 1.18
C SER A 159 9.70 11.67 1.47
N GLY A 160 9.75 12.56 0.49
CA GLY A 160 9.19 13.90 0.63
C GLY A 160 7.66 13.93 0.62
N ALA A 161 7.02 12.93 -0.01
CA ALA A 161 5.57 12.86 -0.17
C ALA A 161 5.08 11.42 -0.24
N ALA A 162 3.77 11.24 -0.10
CA ALA A 162 3.07 9.97 -0.34
C ALA A 162 1.85 10.22 -1.22
N SER A 163 1.72 9.45 -2.27
CA SER A 163 0.62 9.59 -3.23
C SER A 163 -0.74 9.18 -2.64
N ILE A 164 -0.75 8.29 -1.66
CA ILE A 164 -1.96 7.85 -0.96
C ILE A 164 -2.69 9.02 -0.27
N ALA A 165 -1.96 10.05 0.14
CA ALA A 165 -2.50 11.23 0.78
C ALA A 165 -2.85 12.34 -0.22
N ARG A 166 -3.76 12.05 -1.15
CA ARG A 166 -4.17 12.92 -2.25
C ARG A 166 -4.35 14.39 -1.83
N GLY A 167 -3.72 15.33 -2.55
CA GLY A 167 -3.82 16.76 -2.32
C GLY A 167 -2.89 17.31 -1.23
N ALA A 168 -1.99 16.50 -0.65
CA ALA A 168 -0.90 16.97 0.19
C ALA A 168 0.40 17.03 -0.63
N ASP A 169 1.17 18.10 -0.47
CA ASP A 169 2.43 18.29 -1.21
C ASP A 169 3.62 17.63 -0.49
N SER A 170 3.49 17.41 0.81
CA SER A 170 4.53 16.80 1.63
C SER A 170 3.94 15.89 2.71
N LEU A 171 4.75 14.97 3.24
CA LEU A 171 4.34 14.08 4.34
C LEU A 171 3.94 14.85 5.61
N LYS A 172 4.55 16.02 5.88
CA LYS A 172 4.23 16.83 7.06
C LYS A 172 2.83 17.45 6.99
N GLU A 173 2.29 17.68 5.79
CA GLU A 173 0.95 18.21 5.57
C GLU A 173 -0.16 17.17 5.72
N VAL A 174 0.19 15.87 5.77
CA VAL A 174 -0.79 14.79 5.93
C VAL A 174 -1.19 14.65 7.39
N PRO A 175 -2.42 14.98 7.80
CA PRO A 175 -2.84 14.91 9.19
C PRO A 175 -3.28 13.50 9.60
N GLN A 176 -2.51 12.49 9.23
CA GLN A 176 -2.66 11.08 9.56
C GLN A 176 -1.29 10.39 9.52
N SER A 177 -1.13 9.30 10.25
CA SER A 177 0.09 8.49 10.22
C SER A 177 0.26 7.82 8.87
N VAL A 178 1.37 8.10 8.19
CA VAL A 178 1.74 7.49 6.90
C VAL A 178 3.17 6.98 6.97
N THR A 179 3.37 5.73 6.59
CA THR A 179 4.68 5.09 6.42
C THR A 179 4.96 4.94 4.93
N VAL A 180 6.16 5.28 4.48
CA VAL A 180 6.64 5.02 3.13
C VAL A 180 7.86 4.11 3.20
N VAL A 181 7.75 2.91 2.63
CA VAL A 181 8.89 2.01 2.44
C VAL A 181 9.46 2.30 1.07
N THR A 182 10.57 3.03 1.03
CA THR A 182 11.22 3.50 -0.22
C THR A 182 11.90 2.36 -0.96
N LYS A 183 12.22 2.56 -2.24
CA LYS A 183 12.96 1.57 -3.04
C LYS A 183 14.32 1.24 -2.41
N GLN A 184 15.02 2.23 -1.84
CA GLN A 184 16.28 1.99 -1.15
C GLN A 184 16.10 1.09 0.08
N ALA A 185 15.06 1.33 0.90
CA ALA A 185 14.77 0.48 2.06
C ALA A 185 14.37 -0.96 1.66
N LEU A 186 13.66 -1.14 0.53
CA LEU A 186 13.33 -2.45 -0.03
C LEU A 186 14.60 -3.19 -0.48
N ASP A 187 15.51 -2.47 -1.16
CA ASP A 187 16.75 -3.07 -1.69
C ASP A 187 17.72 -3.48 -0.59
N ASP A 188 17.99 -2.61 0.39
CA ASP A 188 18.97 -2.86 1.44
C ASP A 188 18.53 -4.00 2.37
N GLN A 189 17.23 -4.08 2.66
CA GLN A 189 16.65 -5.17 3.45
C GLN A 189 16.36 -6.43 2.62
N ASN A 190 16.56 -6.39 1.29
CA ASN A 190 16.24 -7.47 0.35
C ASN A 190 14.77 -7.94 0.47
N LEU A 191 13.82 -6.99 0.54
CA LEU A 191 12.39 -7.24 0.63
C LEU A 191 11.80 -7.39 -0.77
N THR A 192 11.49 -8.61 -1.15
CA THR A 192 11.09 -8.98 -2.51
C THR A 192 9.58 -9.12 -2.70
N THR A 193 8.83 -9.25 -1.59
CA THR A 193 7.37 -9.36 -1.61
C THR A 193 6.72 -8.27 -0.76
N MET A 194 5.44 -8.01 -1.02
CA MET A 194 4.64 -7.07 -0.22
C MET A 194 4.56 -7.55 1.24
N SER A 195 4.41 -8.86 1.47
CA SER A 195 4.33 -9.41 2.82
C SER A 195 5.62 -9.22 3.61
N GLU A 196 6.79 -9.38 2.98
CA GLU A 196 8.09 -9.09 3.60
C GLU A 196 8.22 -7.60 3.95
N ALA A 197 7.84 -6.70 3.02
CA ALA A 197 7.86 -5.26 3.25
C ALA A 197 6.92 -4.83 4.40
N MET A 198 5.70 -5.37 4.43
CA MET A 198 4.74 -5.12 5.51
C MET A 198 5.24 -5.68 6.85
N ALA A 199 5.90 -6.85 6.86
CA ALA A 199 6.45 -7.42 8.10
C ALA A 199 7.55 -6.55 8.71
N LYS A 200 8.31 -5.80 7.91
CA LYS A 200 9.37 -4.88 8.36
C LYS A 200 8.88 -3.45 8.60
N ALA A 201 7.74 -3.05 8.03
CA ALA A 201 7.20 -1.69 8.21
C ALA A 201 6.82 -1.41 9.67
N PRO A 202 7.16 -0.22 10.23
CA PRO A 202 6.75 0.20 11.56
C PRO A 202 5.23 0.16 11.75
N GLY A 203 4.76 -0.18 12.95
CA GLY A 203 3.33 -0.19 13.31
C GLY A 203 2.49 -1.31 12.69
N ILE A 204 3.08 -2.19 11.90
CA ILE A 204 2.37 -3.27 11.21
C ILE A 204 2.67 -4.63 11.85
N VAL A 205 1.62 -5.39 12.11
CA VAL A 205 1.70 -6.81 12.48
C VAL A 205 1.34 -7.63 11.25
N ALA A 206 2.29 -8.38 10.72
CA ALA A 206 2.05 -9.36 9.67
C ALA A 206 1.88 -10.74 10.31
N THR A 207 0.85 -11.46 9.90
CA THR A 207 0.51 -12.81 10.32
C THR A 207 0.23 -13.67 9.09
N THR A 208 0.13 -14.96 9.30
CA THR A 208 -0.33 -15.91 8.28
C THR A 208 -1.63 -16.53 8.78
N ASP A 209 -2.68 -16.47 7.99
CA ASP A 209 -3.96 -17.06 8.39
C ASP A 209 -3.97 -18.59 8.25
N GLY A 210 -5.11 -19.22 8.60
CA GLY A 210 -5.29 -20.66 8.48
C GLY A 210 -5.28 -21.18 7.04
N MET A 211 -5.32 -20.30 6.04
CA MET A 211 -5.24 -20.64 4.61
C MET A 211 -3.81 -20.48 4.05
N GLY A 212 -2.83 -20.11 4.91
CA GLY A 212 -1.46 -19.86 4.50
C GLY A 212 -1.26 -18.50 3.81
N GLN A 213 -2.22 -17.55 3.97
CA GLN A 213 -2.18 -16.25 3.33
C GLN A 213 -1.67 -15.16 4.29
N PRO A 214 -0.93 -14.16 3.81
CA PRO A 214 -0.52 -13.05 4.64
C PRO A 214 -1.72 -12.16 4.99
N VAL A 215 -1.81 -11.80 6.28
CA VAL A 215 -2.79 -10.85 6.81
C VAL A 215 -2.07 -9.77 7.58
N PHE A 216 -2.44 -8.53 7.34
CA PHE A 216 -1.79 -7.37 7.94
C PHE A 216 -2.74 -6.65 8.89
N TYR A 217 -2.21 -6.27 10.04
CA TYR A 217 -2.95 -5.51 11.04
C TYR A 217 -2.19 -4.23 11.38
N SER A 218 -2.94 -3.18 11.61
CA SER A 218 -2.45 -1.94 12.20
C SER A 218 -3.39 -1.52 13.31
N ARG A 219 -2.85 -1.11 14.44
CA ARG A 219 -3.66 -0.61 15.57
C ARG A 219 -4.74 -1.60 16.05
N GLY A 220 -4.49 -2.92 15.90
CA GLY A 220 -5.43 -3.99 16.28
C GLY A 220 -6.51 -4.31 15.23
N PHE A 221 -6.60 -3.58 14.12
CA PHE A 221 -7.55 -3.84 13.04
C PHE A 221 -6.85 -4.36 11.79
N VAL A 222 -7.54 -5.21 11.03
CA VAL A 222 -7.03 -5.70 9.75
C VAL A 222 -6.94 -4.56 8.74
N ILE A 223 -5.94 -4.62 7.86
CA ILE A 223 -5.85 -3.77 6.68
C ILE A 223 -6.40 -4.56 5.50
N ASP A 224 -7.58 -4.21 5.04
CA ASP A 224 -8.27 -4.86 3.92
C ASP A 224 -8.42 -3.97 2.68
N ASN A 225 -8.03 -2.71 2.77
CA ASN A 225 -8.01 -1.77 1.66
C ASN A 225 -6.67 -1.78 0.93
N TYR A 226 -6.70 -2.12 -0.36
CA TYR A 226 -5.54 -2.14 -1.24
C TYR A 226 -5.75 -1.17 -2.38
N GLN A 227 -4.70 -0.43 -2.72
CA GLN A 227 -4.65 0.46 -3.86
C GLN A 227 -3.37 0.19 -4.67
N ILE A 228 -3.46 0.41 -5.98
CA ILE A 228 -2.30 0.44 -6.86
C ILE A 228 -2.35 1.75 -7.63
N ASP A 229 -1.32 2.60 -7.49
CA ASP A 229 -1.31 4.00 -7.99
C ASP A 229 -2.54 4.82 -7.57
N ASN A 230 -2.99 4.64 -6.32
CA ASN A 230 -4.17 5.25 -5.70
C ASN A 230 -5.52 4.79 -6.28
N LEU A 231 -5.53 3.81 -7.16
CA LEU A 231 -6.76 3.19 -7.63
C LEU A 231 -7.07 1.97 -6.75
N GLY A 232 -8.19 2.02 -6.04
CA GLY A 232 -8.58 0.94 -5.15
C GLY A 232 -8.89 -0.35 -5.89
N THR A 233 -8.37 -1.44 -5.36
CA THR A 233 -8.68 -2.80 -5.78
C THR A 233 -9.49 -3.51 -4.70
N SER A 234 -10.42 -4.36 -5.10
CA SER A 234 -11.24 -5.15 -4.18
C SER A 234 -11.00 -6.63 -4.42
N TYR A 235 -10.72 -7.35 -3.33
CA TYR A 235 -10.60 -8.80 -3.34
C TYR A 235 -11.68 -9.35 -2.41
N ASP A 236 -12.82 -9.76 -2.98
CA ASP A 236 -13.91 -10.39 -2.22
C ASP A 236 -13.62 -11.90 -1.98
N SER A 237 -12.56 -12.42 -2.61
CA SER A 237 -12.05 -13.77 -2.43
C SER A 237 -11.42 -13.98 -1.05
N THR A 238 -11.46 -15.22 -0.57
CA THR A 238 -10.72 -15.67 0.61
C THR A 238 -9.21 -15.49 0.44
N PHE A 239 -8.72 -15.65 -0.79
CA PHE A 239 -7.30 -15.52 -1.13
C PHE A 239 -6.97 -14.10 -1.61
N LYS A 240 -5.83 -13.60 -1.18
CA LYS A 240 -5.32 -12.28 -1.54
C LYS A 240 -3.95 -12.40 -2.20
N PRO A 241 -3.64 -11.57 -3.20
CA PRO A 241 -2.33 -11.62 -3.84
C PRO A 241 -1.22 -11.11 -2.93
N ASP A 242 -0.06 -11.80 -2.95
CA ASP A 242 1.19 -11.28 -2.41
C ASP A 242 2.04 -10.77 -3.59
N PHE A 243 2.09 -9.45 -3.73
CA PHE A 243 2.73 -8.80 -4.87
C PHE A 243 4.25 -8.84 -4.76
N ASP A 244 4.93 -9.09 -5.88
CA ASP A 244 6.38 -8.95 -5.99
C ASP A 244 6.76 -7.47 -6.08
N MET A 245 7.70 -7.03 -5.23
CA MET A 245 8.09 -5.62 -5.13
C MET A 245 8.99 -5.12 -6.27
N ALA A 246 9.46 -6.00 -7.16
CA ALA A 246 10.32 -5.60 -8.28
C ALA A 246 9.66 -4.60 -9.23
N ILE A 247 8.34 -4.63 -9.38
CA ILE A 247 7.59 -3.74 -10.28
C ILE A 247 7.12 -2.44 -9.62
N TYR A 248 7.37 -2.28 -8.31
CA TYR A 248 6.96 -1.12 -7.54
C TYR A 248 8.16 -0.25 -7.13
N ASP A 249 7.95 1.05 -7.15
CA ASP A 249 8.88 2.07 -6.65
C ASP A 249 8.89 2.11 -5.12
N ARG A 250 7.71 2.00 -4.52
CA ARG A 250 7.52 2.08 -3.07
C ARG A 250 6.22 1.45 -2.61
N LEU A 251 6.17 1.19 -1.31
CA LEU A 251 4.97 0.81 -0.58
C LEU A 251 4.58 1.95 0.36
N GLU A 252 3.33 2.39 0.30
CA GLU A 252 2.77 3.42 1.17
C GLU A 252 1.69 2.80 2.06
N ILE A 253 1.71 3.13 3.35
CA ILE A 253 0.75 2.62 4.34
C ILE A 253 0.16 3.80 5.08
N LEU A 254 -1.13 4.06 4.89
CA LEU A 254 -1.88 5.02 5.68
C LEU A 254 -2.62 4.28 6.78
N ARG A 255 -2.42 4.68 8.04
CA ARG A 255 -2.98 3.99 9.22
C ARG A 255 -4.25 4.68 9.72
N GLY A 256 -5.18 3.87 10.23
CA GLY A 256 -6.46 4.34 10.74
C GLY A 256 -7.54 4.37 9.66
N ALA A 257 -8.73 4.88 10.01
CA ALA A 257 -9.87 4.97 9.11
C ALA A 257 -9.57 5.87 7.91
N GLU A 258 -9.86 5.40 6.68
CA GLU A 258 -9.59 6.13 5.45
C GLU A 258 -10.77 5.97 4.47
N GLY A 259 -11.97 6.39 4.90
CA GLY A 259 -13.18 6.29 4.06
C GLY A 259 -13.28 7.32 2.96
N LEU A 260 -12.48 8.40 3.00
CA LEU A 260 -12.52 9.46 1.99
C LEU A 260 -12.15 8.96 0.59
N PHE A 261 -11.07 8.17 0.47
CA PHE A 261 -10.58 7.66 -0.80
C PHE A 261 -10.70 6.13 -0.93
N SER A 262 -10.93 5.42 0.18
CA SER A 262 -10.99 3.94 0.21
C SER A 262 -12.41 3.37 0.18
N ALA A 263 -13.44 4.17 0.42
CA ALA A 263 -14.85 3.79 0.50
C ALA A 263 -15.15 2.86 1.70
N ALA A 264 -15.56 1.60 1.48
CA ALA A 264 -15.86 0.66 2.54
C ALA A 264 -14.63 -0.16 2.95
N GLY A 265 -14.49 -0.49 4.24
CA GLY A 265 -13.41 -1.32 4.76
C GLY A 265 -13.25 -1.23 6.28
N GLU A 266 -12.18 -1.82 6.77
CA GLU A 266 -11.79 -1.82 8.18
C GLU A 266 -10.95 -0.57 8.54
N PRO A 267 -10.99 -0.12 9.80
CA PRO A 267 -10.23 1.06 10.22
C PRO A 267 -8.74 0.77 10.50
N GLY A 268 -8.19 -0.34 10.04
CA GLY A 268 -6.75 -0.65 10.15
C GLY A 268 -5.88 0.23 9.28
N GLY A 269 -6.38 0.59 8.11
CA GLY A 269 -5.66 1.44 7.16
C GLY A 269 -5.80 1.02 5.71
N THR A 270 -4.96 1.63 4.88
CA THR A 270 -4.89 1.39 3.44
C THR A 270 -3.45 1.17 3.00
N ILE A 271 -3.22 0.17 2.17
CA ILE A 271 -1.94 -0.10 1.50
C ILE A 271 -2.02 0.44 0.08
N ASN A 272 -1.04 1.22 -0.35
CA ASN A 272 -0.88 1.65 -1.73
C ASN A 272 0.48 1.23 -2.29
N LEU A 273 0.46 0.55 -3.42
CA LEU A 273 1.63 0.15 -4.18
C LEU A 273 1.82 1.12 -5.34
N ALA A 274 2.90 1.90 -5.31
CA ALA A 274 3.23 2.82 -6.39
C ALA A 274 4.13 2.12 -7.41
N ARG A 275 3.66 2.00 -8.68
CA ARG A 275 4.41 1.32 -9.74
C ARG A 275 5.65 2.12 -10.17
N LYS A 276 6.67 1.41 -10.62
CA LYS A 276 7.81 1.99 -11.33
C LYS A 276 7.34 2.66 -12.61
N ARG A 277 7.84 3.87 -12.88
CA ARG A 277 7.55 4.65 -14.10
C ARG A 277 8.72 4.57 -15.08
N PRO A 278 8.50 4.80 -16.39
CA PRO A 278 9.59 4.98 -17.33
C PRO A 278 10.51 6.13 -16.91
N THR A 279 11.78 6.02 -17.24
CA THR A 279 12.82 7.04 -16.98
C THR A 279 13.02 7.93 -18.18
N ASP A 280 13.49 9.18 -17.96
CA ASP A 280 13.80 10.13 -19.03
C ASP A 280 15.10 9.77 -19.77
N GLU A 281 15.98 9.01 -19.11
CA GLU A 281 17.22 8.47 -19.66
C GLU A 281 17.17 6.95 -19.67
N LEU A 282 17.94 6.34 -20.59
CA LEU A 282 18.07 4.88 -20.59
C LEU A 282 18.74 4.41 -19.32
N ARG A 283 18.04 3.61 -18.54
CA ARG A 283 18.55 2.96 -17.33
C ARG A 283 18.27 1.48 -17.41
N SER A 284 19.23 0.68 -16.99
CA SER A 284 19.03 -0.76 -16.85
C SER A 284 19.62 -1.25 -15.53
N ALA A 285 18.96 -2.26 -14.97
CA ALA A 285 19.42 -2.91 -13.76
C ALA A 285 19.25 -4.43 -13.88
N VAL A 286 20.16 -5.17 -13.29
CA VAL A 286 20.10 -6.61 -13.15
C VAL A 286 20.43 -7.00 -11.71
N SER A 287 19.69 -7.93 -11.15
CA SER A 287 19.94 -8.48 -9.82
C SER A 287 19.95 -10.00 -9.88
N LEU A 288 21.00 -10.59 -9.31
CA LEU A 288 21.17 -12.03 -9.16
C LEU A 288 21.28 -12.34 -7.67
N ALA A 289 20.36 -13.13 -7.13
CA ALA A 289 20.40 -13.52 -5.73
C ALA A 289 20.45 -15.04 -5.57
N TYR A 290 21.25 -15.48 -4.59
CA TYR A 290 21.30 -16.87 -4.15
C TYR A 290 21.25 -16.91 -2.61
N GLY A 291 20.34 -17.70 -2.08
CA GLY A 291 20.10 -17.73 -0.62
C GLY A 291 19.91 -19.13 -0.08
N SER A 292 19.70 -19.19 1.25
CA SER A 292 19.31 -20.38 1.98
C SER A 292 18.10 -21.05 1.32
N TRP A 293 17.98 -22.37 1.46
CA TRP A 293 16.91 -23.21 0.88
C TRP A 293 16.83 -23.07 -0.63
N ASN A 294 17.97 -23.14 -1.31
CA ASN A 294 18.10 -23.10 -2.77
C ASN A 294 17.42 -21.89 -3.42
N ASN A 295 17.19 -20.81 -2.68
CA ASN A 295 16.54 -19.62 -3.22
C ASN A 295 17.42 -18.99 -4.32
N ARG A 296 16.92 -18.96 -5.54
CA ARG A 296 17.56 -18.42 -6.73
C ARG A 296 16.63 -17.38 -7.34
N ARG A 297 17.10 -16.15 -7.48
CA ARG A 297 16.30 -15.08 -8.07
C ARG A 297 17.10 -14.32 -9.10
N LEU A 298 16.48 -14.08 -10.26
CA LEU A 298 16.94 -13.19 -11.32
C LEU A 298 15.92 -12.08 -11.50
N GLU A 299 16.38 -10.84 -11.52
CA GLU A 299 15.57 -9.66 -11.83
C GLU A 299 16.28 -8.84 -12.89
N ALA A 300 15.55 -8.39 -13.92
CA ALA A 300 16.02 -7.50 -14.96
C ALA A 300 15.02 -6.36 -15.15
N ASP A 301 15.53 -5.14 -15.24
CA ASP A 301 14.75 -3.91 -15.33
C ASP A 301 15.40 -2.97 -16.35
N ILE A 302 14.65 -2.52 -17.33
CA ILE A 302 15.10 -1.57 -18.33
C ILE A 302 14.03 -0.52 -18.60
N GLY A 303 14.41 0.75 -18.56
CA GLY A 303 13.52 1.88 -18.83
C GLY A 303 14.23 2.99 -19.56
N GLY A 304 13.49 3.80 -20.32
CA GLY A 304 14.03 4.93 -21.03
C GLY A 304 13.18 5.42 -22.20
N PRO A 305 13.70 6.41 -22.94
CA PRO A 305 13.03 6.94 -24.12
C PRO A 305 13.06 5.93 -25.28
N LEU A 306 11.91 5.79 -25.96
CA LEU A 306 11.72 4.88 -27.10
C LEU A 306 11.61 5.61 -28.43
N GLY A 307 11.37 6.93 -28.42
CA GLY A 307 11.24 7.73 -29.64
C GLY A 307 10.50 9.03 -29.45
N PHE A 308 10.19 9.71 -30.58
CA PHE A 308 9.48 10.99 -30.62
C PHE A 308 10.16 12.07 -29.75
N ASP A 309 11.50 12.18 -29.86
CA ASP A 309 12.32 13.12 -29.10
C ASP A 309 12.12 13.00 -27.57
N GLY A 310 12.01 11.74 -27.06
CA GLY A 310 11.83 11.45 -25.65
C GLY A 310 10.38 11.53 -25.14
N LYS A 311 9.42 11.92 -25.99
CA LYS A 311 7.99 11.97 -25.63
C LYS A 311 7.41 10.59 -25.37
N LEU A 312 7.88 9.56 -26.09
CA LEU A 312 7.50 8.18 -25.82
C LEU A 312 8.60 7.50 -24.99
N ARG A 313 8.23 7.07 -23.80
CA ARG A 313 9.10 6.35 -22.87
C ARG A 313 8.46 5.00 -22.51
N GLY A 314 9.31 4.06 -22.16
CA GLY A 314 8.84 2.73 -21.75
C GLY A 314 9.70 2.14 -20.66
N ARG A 315 9.13 1.18 -19.93
CA ARG A 315 9.86 0.36 -18.96
C ARG A 315 9.38 -1.08 -19.02
N LEU A 316 10.33 -2.00 -18.88
CA LEU A 316 10.08 -3.45 -18.82
C LEU A 316 10.81 -4.02 -17.60
N VAL A 317 10.10 -4.80 -16.78
CA VAL A 317 10.68 -5.53 -15.63
C VAL A 317 10.32 -7.00 -15.76
N GLY A 318 11.31 -7.87 -15.56
CA GLY A 318 11.13 -9.33 -15.54
C GLY A 318 11.76 -9.94 -14.29
N VAL A 319 11.07 -10.90 -13.68
CA VAL A 319 11.57 -11.67 -12.53
C VAL A 319 11.34 -13.15 -12.75
N TRP A 320 12.34 -13.93 -12.39
CA TRP A 320 12.25 -15.37 -12.19
C TRP A 320 12.82 -15.73 -10.83
N GLN A 321 12.12 -16.55 -10.05
CA GLN A 321 12.56 -17.03 -8.75
C GLN A 321 12.16 -18.50 -8.59
N ASP A 322 13.05 -19.28 -7.99
CA ASP A 322 12.88 -20.67 -7.62
C ASP A 322 13.46 -20.86 -6.22
N ARG A 323 12.69 -21.41 -5.27
CA ARG A 323 13.12 -21.61 -3.90
C ARG A 323 12.43 -22.78 -3.23
N GLU A 324 13.08 -23.33 -2.21
CA GLU A 324 12.48 -24.15 -1.19
C GLU A 324 12.14 -23.29 0.04
N TYR A 325 11.45 -23.85 1.01
CA TYR A 325 11.21 -23.24 2.32
C TYR A 325 12.02 -23.97 3.40
N PHE A 326 12.10 -23.39 4.59
CA PHE A 326 12.80 -24.02 5.73
C PHE A 326 12.10 -25.27 6.26
N TYR A 327 10.83 -25.47 5.91
CA TYR A 327 10.02 -26.62 6.25
C TYR A 327 9.80 -27.51 5.03
N LYS A 328 9.62 -28.82 5.23
CA LYS A 328 9.56 -29.82 4.18
C LYS A 328 8.28 -30.65 4.27
N PRO A 329 7.69 -31.03 3.12
CA PRO A 329 8.07 -30.61 1.76
C PRO A 329 7.49 -29.23 1.43
N ALA A 330 8.29 -28.32 0.89
CA ALA A 330 7.77 -27.02 0.44
C ALA A 330 8.71 -26.33 -0.56
N ASP A 331 8.15 -25.92 -1.69
CA ASP A 331 8.83 -25.26 -2.79
C ASP A 331 7.94 -24.18 -3.41
N GLU A 332 8.53 -23.24 -4.15
CA GLU A 332 7.81 -22.22 -4.92
C GLU A 332 8.62 -21.76 -6.12
N GLU A 333 7.98 -21.69 -7.28
CA GLU A 333 8.46 -21.00 -8.47
C GLU A 333 7.61 -19.75 -8.72
N LYS A 334 8.27 -18.59 -8.98
CA LYS A 334 7.64 -17.32 -9.28
C LYS A 334 8.16 -16.73 -10.59
N ARG A 335 7.24 -16.19 -11.38
CA ARG A 335 7.56 -15.43 -12.62
C ARG A 335 6.76 -14.15 -12.64
N VAL A 336 7.43 -13.03 -12.93
CA VAL A 336 6.81 -11.71 -13.04
C VAL A 336 7.23 -11.06 -14.34
N LEU A 337 6.29 -10.39 -14.98
CA LEU A 337 6.51 -9.53 -16.14
C LEU A 337 5.69 -8.25 -15.98
N TYR A 338 6.32 -7.12 -16.16
CA TYR A 338 5.71 -5.81 -16.11
C TYR A 338 6.16 -4.96 -17.28
N GLY A 339 5.24 -4.26 -17.92
CA GLY A 339 5.55 -3.32 -18.98
C GLY A 339 4.65 -2.09 -18.89
N ILE A 340 5.23 -0.91 -19.06
CA ILE A 340 4.52 0.36 -19.11
C ILE A 340 5.07 1.24 -20.23
N LEU A 341 4.17 1.96 -20.90
CA LEU A 341 4.48 3.01 -21.86
C LEU A 341 3.88 4.32 -21.37
N GLU A 342 4.61 5.40 -21.56
CA GLU A 342 4.17 6.78 -21.33
C GLU A 342 4.41 7.60 -22.59
N TYR A 343 3.41 8.39 -22.95
CA TYR A 343 3.47 9.28 -24.11
C TYR A 343 3.01 10.69 -23.72
N ASP A 344 3.90 11.66 -23.86
CA ASP A 344 3.58 13.08 -23.68
C ASP A 344 2.93 13.61 -24.96
N LEU A 345 1.59 13.51 -24.99
CA LEU A 345 0.75 13.98 -26.09
C LEU A 345 0.96 15.49 -26.31
N THR A 346 1.04 16.24 -25.22
CA THR A 346 1.42 17.65 -25.17
C THR A 346 2.37 17.86 -23.97
N PRO A 347 3.03 19.01 -23.82
CA PRO A 347 3.81 19.30 -22.61
C PRO A 347 3.03 19.23 -21.29
N SER A 348 1.71 19.33 -21.36
CA SER A 348 0.78 19.29 -20.21
C SER A 348 -0.05 18.03 -20.13
N THR A 349 0.00 17.11 -21.11
CA THR A 349 -0.84 15.90 -21.15
C THR A 349 0.01 14.66 -21.35
N THR A 350 0.00 13.78 -20.36
CA THR A 350 0.68 12.49 -20.41
C THR A 350 -0.34 11.35 -20.43
N LEU A 351 -0.18 10.43 -21.36
CA LEU A 351 -0.91 9.17 -21.44
C LEU A 351 -0.01 8.06 -20.92
N SER A 352 -0.55 7.17 -20.08
CA SER A 352 0.19 6.00 -19.59
C SER A 352 -0.67 4.75 -19.78
N ALA A 353 -0.07 3.65 -20.21
CA ALA A 353 -0.72 2.36 -20.30
C ALA A 353 0.28 1.24 -20.03
N GLY A 354 -0.17 0.17 -19.36
CA GLY A 354 0.72 -0.93 -19.03
C GLY A 354 -0.01 -2.20 -18.67
N VAL A 355 0.80 -3.24 -18.53
CA VAL A 355 0.38 -4.59 -18.16
C VAL A 355 1.26 -5.15 -17.07
N SER A 356 0.71 -5.97 -16.19
CA SER A 356 1.49 -6.81 -15.27
C SER A 356 0.98 -8.26 -15.28
N TYR A 357 1.92 -9.17 -15.11
CA TYR A 357 1.68 -10.59 -14.98
C TYR A 357 2.55 -11.16 -13.87
N GLN A 358 1.95 -11.88 -12.93
CA GLN A 358 2.67 -12.64 -11.90
C GLN A 358 2.06 -14.02 -11.80
N ARG A 359 2.89 -15.06 -11.82
CA ARG A 359 2.51 -16.45 -11.57
C ARG A 359 3.38 -17.00 -10.45
N GLN A 360 2.73 -17.65 -9.50
CA GLN A 360 3.38 -18.41 -8.42
C GLN A 360 2.81 -19.82 -8.45
N TYR A 361 3.70 -20.80 -8.45
CA TYR A 361 3.35 -22.22 -8.37
C TYR A 361 4.20 -22.84 -7.27
N GLY A 362 3.60 -23.58 -6.34
CA GLY A 362 4.34 -24.18 -5.25
C GLY A 362 3.49 -25.03 -4.34
N THR A 363 4.07 -25.41 -3.22
CA THR A 363 3.42 -26.25 -2.21
C THR A 363 2.25 -25.53 -1.57
N MET A 364 1.13 -26.21 -1.41
CA MET A 364 0.00 -25.77 -0.59
C MET A 364 0.13 -26.37 0.79
N TRP A 365 0.27 -25.50 1.79
CA TRP A 365 0.19 -25.89 3.19
C TRP A 365 -0.86 -25.01 3.88
N GLN A 366 -1.98 -25.63 4.17
CA GLN A 366 -3.10 -25.00 4.86
C GLN A 366 -3.03 -25.36 6.35
N ARG A 367 -3.56 -24.50 7.20
CA ARG A 367 -3.69 -24.60 8.64
C ARG A 367 -2.39 -24.56 9.45
N GLY A 368 -1.19 -24.57 8.88
CA GLY A 368 0.06 -24.55 9.66
C GLY A 368 0.12 -25.69 10.68
N LEU A 369 0.70 -25.44 11.85
CA LEU A 369 0.82 -26.44 12.91
C LEU A 369 -0.38 -26.36 13.88
N PRO A 370 -0.96 -27.49 14.29
CA PRO A 370 -1.94 -27.57 15.39
C PRO A 370 -1.23 -27.54 16.76
N THR A 371 -2.02 -27.58 17.83
CA THR A 371 -1.58 -27.79 19.19
C THR A 371 -2.43 -28.90 19.82
N TYR A 372 -2.19 -29.24 21.08
CA TYR A 372 -3.16 -29.95 21.89
C TYR A 372 -4.40 -29.08 22.12
N ALA A 373 -5.50 -29.71 22.52
CA ALA A 373 -6.80 -29.03 22.67
C ALA A 373 -6.80 -27.87 23.68
N ASP A 374 -5.92 -27.92 24.68
CA ASP A 374 -5.70 -26.88 25.70
C ASP A 374 -4.80 -25.74 25.22
N GLY A 375 -4.28 -25.81 23.99
CA GLY A 375 -3.33 -24.85 23.43
C GLY A 375 -1.86 -25.13 23.76
N SER A 376 -1.54 -26.21 24.50
CA SER A 376 -0.16 -26.60 24.74
C SER A 376 0.51 -27.10 23.45
N GLN A 377 1.79 -26.73 23.28
CA GLN A 377 2.53 -26.96 22.03
C GLN A 377 3.04 -28.39 21.91
N LEU A 378 3.05 -28.92 20.69
CA LEU A 378 3.52 -30.26 20.36
C LEU A 378 5.05 -30.41 20.44
N GLY A 379 5.78 -29.28 20.41
CA GLY A 379 7.25 -29.31 20.39
C GLY A 379 7.86 -29.84 19.09
N LEU A 380 7.11 -29.79 17.99
CA LEU A 380 7.59 -30.24 16.69
C LEU A 380 8.81 -29.43 16.23
N PRO A 381 9.76 -30.06 15.51
CA PRO A 381 10.82 -29.34 14.84
C PRO A 381 10.23 -28.30 13.86
N ARG A 382 10.90 -27.14 13.75
CA ARG A 382 10.40 -26.04 12.91
C ARG A 382 10.49 -26.32 11.40
N ASP A 383 11.22 -27.34 10.98
CA ASP A 383 11.37 -27.80 9.59
C ASP A 383 10.30 -28.82 9.16
N VAL A 384 9.34 -29.12 10.01
CA VAL A 384 8.20 -29.99 9.72
C VAL A 384 7.07 -29.17 9.13
N ALA A 385 6.56 -29.57 7.96
CA ALA A 385 5.28 -29.14 7.40
C ALA A 385 4.28 -30.30 7.39
N LEU A 386 3.06 -30.04 7.81
CA LEU A 386 1.96 -31.01 7.76
C LEU A 386 1.26 -30.95 6.40
N THR A 387 1.99 -31.28 5.36
CA THR A 387 1.54 -31.32 3.96
C THR A 387 2.27 -32.42 3.22
N VAL A 388 1.93 -32.63 1.95
CA VAL A 388 2.45 -33.68 1.09
C VAL A 388 2.86 -33.13 -0.27
N ASP A 389 3.68 -33.86 -1.03
CA ASP A 389 4.25 -33.40 -2.30
C ASP A 389 3.21 -33.05 -3.38
N TRP A 390 2.08 -33.75 -3.41
CA TRP A 390 1.01 -33.49 -4.37
C TRP A 390 0.13 -32.28 -3.99
N ALA A 391 0.21 -31.77 -2.75
CA ALA A 391 -0.54 -30.59 -2.33
C ALA A 391 0.12 -29.35 -2.94
N LYS A 392 -0.44 -28.87 -4.06
CA LYS A 392 0.11 -27.74 -4.83
C LYS A 392 -0.92 -26.67 -5.04
N ARG A 393 -0.43 -25.44 -5.18
CA ARG A 393 -1.21 -24.25 -5.53
C ARG A 393 -0.63 -23.57 -6.75
N GLU A 394 -1.51 -22.97 -7.53
CA GLU A 394 -1.14 -22.02 -8.57
C GLU A 394 -1.90 -20.71 -8.36
N GLN A 395 -1.17 -19.62 -8.34
CA GLN A 395 -1.72 -18.27 -8.21
C GLN A 395 -1.27 -17.45 -9.40
N THR A 396 -2.21 -16.83 -10.11
CA THR A 396 -1.91 -15.98 -11.26
C THR A 396 -2.61 -14.63 -11.15
N ILE A 397 -1.84 -13.55 -11.28
CA ILE A 397 -2.33 -12.18 -11.32
C ILE A 397 -2.06 -11.62 -12.72
N ARG A 398 -3.09 -11.06 -13.36
CA ARG A 398 -2.98 -10.34 -14.64
C ARG A 398 -3.63 -9.00 -14.49
N GLU A 399 -2.95 -7.96 -14.92
CA GLU A 399 -3.48 -6.61 -14.84
C GLU A 399 -3.24 -5.85 -16.13
N LEU A 400 -4.25 -5.06 -16.50
CA LEU A 400 -4.19 -4.04 -17.54
C LEU A 400 -4.59 -2.71 -16.90
N PHE A 401 -3.80 -1.67 -17.10
CA PHE A 401 -4.07 -0.34 -16.55
C PHE A 401 -3.74 0.76 -17.54
N ALA A 402 -4.44 1.89 -17.39
CA ALA A 402 -4.20 3.09 -18.18
C ALA A 402 -4.53 4.33 -17.36
N SER A 403 -3.85 5.44 -17.67
CA SER A 403 -4.17 6.74 -17.10
C SER A 403 -3.91 7.88 -18.07
N VAL A 404 -4.65 8.97 -17.88
CA VAL A 404 -4.47 10.25 -18.57
C VAL A 404 -4.31 11.30 -17.50
N GLU A 405 -3.22 12.06 -17.55
CA GLU A 405 -2.98 13.20 -16.68
C GLU A 405 -2.84 14.47 -17.52
N HIS A 406 -3.65 15.49 -17.21
CA HIS A 406 -3.60 16.80 -17.87
C HIS A 406 -3.38 17.89 -16.83
N ARG A 407 -2.34 18.68 -17.00
CA ARG A 407 -2.02 19.86 -16.19
C ARG A 407 -2.46 21.12 -16.92
N PHE A 408 -3.37 21.85 -16.31
CA PHE A 408 -3.78 23.16 -16.79
C PHE A 408 -2.73 24.22 -16.43
N ASP A 409 -2.76 25.37 -17.09
CA ASP A 409 -1.78 26.45 -16.86
C ASP A 409 -1.81 27.04 -15.44
N SER A 410 -2.85 26.75 -14.67
CA SER A 410 -3.10 27.25 -13.32
C SER A 410 -3.05 26.12 -12.30
N ASP A 411 -1.93 25.55 -12.00
CA ASP A 411 -1.73 24.57 -10.90
C ASP A 411 -2.84 23.50 -10.69
N TRP A 412 -3.71 23.31 -11.69
CA TRP A 412 -4.76 22.31 -11.67
C TRP A 412 -4.37 21.07 -12.47
N THR A 413 -4.61 19.91 -11.89
CA THR A 413 -4.35 18.62 -12.53
C THR A 413 -5.64 17.81 -12.58
N LEU A 414 -6.03 17.41 -13.79
CA LEU A 414 -7.08 16.42 -14.04
C LEU A 414 -6.41 15.06 -14.29
N LYS A 415 -6.81 14.06 -13.54
CA LYS A 415 -6.30 12.69 -13.70
C LYS A 415 -7.47 11.74 -13.88
N PHE A 416 -7.41 10.94 -14.93
CA PHE A 416 -8.25 9.77 -15.14
C PHE A 416 -7.40 8.52 -15.01
N SER A 417 -7.87 7.52 -14.27
CA SER A 417 -7.19 6.23 -14.09
C SER A 417 -8.19 5.10 -14.23
N ALA A 418 -7.80 4.03 -14.90
CA ALA A 418 -8.59 2.81 -15.04
C ALA A 418 -7.69 1.59 -14.95
N ALA A 419 -8.17 0.54 -14.30
CA ALA A 419 -7.48 -0.76 -14.25
C ALA A 419 -8.48 -1.91 -14.25
N ARG A 420 -8.06 -3.01 -14.86
CA ARG A 420 -8.69 -4.31 -14.75
C ARG A 420 -7.65 -5.31 -14.27
N GLN A 421 -7.93 -5.95 -13.16
CA GLN A 421 -7.10 -7.01 -12.62
C GLN A 421 -7.90 -8.31 -12.59
N ARG A 422 -7.23 -9.42 -12.92
CA ARG A 422 -7.73 -10.78 -12.73
C ARG A 422 -6.77 -11.53 -11.84
N PHE A 423 -7.31 -12.13 -10.80
CA PHE A 423 -6.62 -13.00 -9.87
C PHE A 423 -7.25 -14.39 -9.93
N ASP A 424 -6.47 -15.39 -10.27
CA ASP A 424 -6.87 -16.80 -10.31
C ASP A 424 -6.04 -17.55 -9.27
N PHE A 425 -6.70 -18.41 -8.48
CA PHE A 425 -6.08 -19.25 -7.47
C PHE A 425 -6.68 -20.66 -7.54
N ASP A 426 -5.87 -21.64 -7.93
CA ASP A 426 -6.23 -23.06 -7.99
C ASP A 426 -5.34 -23.85 -7.06
N TYR A 427 -5.91 -24.76 -6.28
CA TYR A 427 -5.10 -25.61 -5.42
C TYR A 427 -5.74 -26.98 -5.16
N LEU A 428 -4.85 -27.92 -4.81
CA LEU A 428 -5.17 -29.21 -4.23
C LEU A 428 -4.53 -29.30 -2.86
N ASN A 429 -5.29 -29.59 -1.83
CA ASN A 429 -4.86 -29.51 -0.45
C ASN A 429 -5.15 -30.78 0.34
N LEU A 430 -4.22 -31.09 1.27
CA LEU A 430 -4.45 -32.01 2.37
C LEU A 430 -4.91 -31.23 3.59
N SER A 431 -6.03 -31.60 4.17
CA SER A 431 -6.55 -31.02 5.42
C SER A 431 -6.49 -32.07 6.52
N LEU A 432 -5.75 -31.76 7.56
CA LEU A 432 -5.74 -32.55 8.78
C LEU A 432 -6.76 -31.95 9.76
N GLY A 433 -7.59 -32.78 10.31
CA GLY A 433 -8.70 -32.35 11.12
C GLY A 433 -8.36 -32.16 12.59
N GLY A 434 -8.57 -30.94 13.12
CA GLY A 434 -8.65 -30.70 14.57
C GLY A 434 -7.30 -30.60 15.31
N PRO A 435 -7.35 -30.43 16.63
CA PRO A 435 -6.19 -30.48 17.51
C PRO A 435 -5.70 -31.92 17.65
N ILE A 436 -4.47 -32.11 18.10
CA ILE A 436 -3.94 -33.42 18.42
C ILE A 436 -4.59 -33.94 19.70
N ASP A 437 -5.03 -35.19 19.64
CA ASP A 437 -5.50 -35.90 20.83
C ASP A 437 -4.29 -36.23 21.75
N PRO A 438 -4.28 -35.77 23.02
CA PRO A 438 -3.14 -36.00 23.89
C PRO A 438 -2.98 -37.46 24.33
N LEU A 439 -4.01 -38.30 24.13
CA LEU A 439 -3.96 -39.73 24.49
C LEU A 439 -3.36 -40.58 23.38
N THR A 440 -3.69 -40.26 22.14
CA THR A 440 -3.26 -41.03 20.96
C THR A 440 -2.10 -40.40 20.21
N GLY A 441 -1.86 -39.07 20.42
CA GLY A 441 -0.84 -38.32 19.67
C GLY A 441 -1.20 -38.16 18.20
N SER A 442 -2.49 -38.28 17.83
CA SER A 442 -2.94 -38.37 16.46
C SER A 442 -3.91 -37.25 16.07
N PHE A 443 -4.02 -37.02 14.76
CA PHE A 443 -5.07 -36.22 14.12
C PHE A 443 -6.31 -37.11 13.90
N GLY A 444 -7.44 -36.45 13.66
CA GLY A 444 -8.56 -37.12 13.00
C GLY A 444 -8.22 -37.57 11.57
N ALA A 445 -9.14 -38.30 10.94
CA ALA A 445 -8.95 -38.79 9.57
C ALA A 445 -8.59 -37.61 8.62
N PRO A 446 -7.59 -37.79 7.74
CA PRO A 446 -7.23 -36.78 6.76
C PRO A 446 -8.36 -36.56 5.76
N ASP A 447 -8.52 -35.36 5.28
CA ASP A 447 -9.41 -34.97 4.19
C ASP A 447 -8.64 -34.25 3.10
N ALA A 448 -9.07 -34.36 1.86
CA ALA A 448 -8.49 -33.61 0.76
C ALA A 448 -9.60 -32.91 -0.04
N PHE A 449 -9.29 -31.74 -0.56
CA PHE A 449 -10.18 -31.01 -1.44
C PHE A 449 -9.38 -30.13 -2.42
N SER A 450 -10.03 -29.83 -3.52
CA SER A 450 -9.50 -28.83 -4.47
C SER A 450 -10.41 -27.61 -4.48
N GLU A 451 -9.83 -26.46 -4.76
CA GLU A 451 -10.59 -25.23 -4.93
C GLU A 451 -10.08 -24.44 -6.13
N ASP A 452 -11.01 -23.90 -6.91
CA ASP A 452 -10.78 -23.00 -8.03
C ASP A 452 -11.44 -21.66 -7.67
N ASP A 453 -10.63 -20.68 -7.40
CA ASP A 453 -11.02 -19.31 -7.05
C ASP A 453 -10.56 -18.37 -8.16
N GLY A 454 -11.44 -17.49 -8.58
CA GLY A 454 -11.13 -16.46 -9.57
C GLY A 454 -11.82 -15.17 -9.20
N ASN A 455 -11.05 -14.09 -9.12
CA ASN A 455 -11.55 -12.75 -8.82
C ASN A 455 -11.15 -11.77 -9.92
N HIS A 456 -12.09 -10.94 -10.34
CA HIS A 456 -11.89 -9.81 -11.22
C HIS A 456 -12.11 -8.52 -10.44
N SER A 457 -11.19 -7.58 -10.52
CA SER A 457 -11.32 -6.25 -9.95
C SER A 457 -11.21 -5.22 -11.06
N ASP A 458 -12.29 -4.46 -11.29
CA ASP A 458 -12.33 -3.35 -12.21
C ASP A 458 -12.40 -2.03 -11.40
N GLY A 459 -11.58 -1.05 -11.74
CA GLY A 459 -11.55 0.24 -11.07
C GLY A 459 -11.44 1.40 -12.06
N VAL A 460 -12.13 2.50 -11.77
CA VAL A 460 -12.04 3.76 -12.49
C VAL A 460 -12.07 4.91 -11.48
N ASP A 461 -11.21 5.90 -11.65
CA ASP A 461 -11.17 7.12 -10.85
C ASP A 461 -10.94 8.32 -11.76
N LEU A 462 -11.72 9.36 -11.56
CA LEU A 462 -11.55 10.67 -12.19
C LEU A 462 -11.38 11.69 -11.07
N SER A 463 -10.23 12.36 -11.02
CA SER A 463 -9.91 13.35 -9.99
C SER A 463 -9.43 14.65 -10.58
N LEU A 464 -9.83 15.75 -9.96
CA LEU A 464 -9.36 17.10 -10.20
C LEU A 464 -8.74 17.63 -8.91
N SER A 465 -7.49 18.05 -8.96
CA SER A 465 -6.79 18.66 -7.83
C SER A 465 -6.09 19.94 -8.26
N GLY A 466 -6.06 20.92 -7.38
CA GLY A 466 -5.40 22.19 -7.68
C GLY A 466 -5.51 23.20 -6.55
N ARG A 467 -4.95 24.37 -6.79
CA ARG A 467 -4.90 25.49 -5.86
C ARG A 467 -5.63 26.69 -6.43
N PHE A 468 -6.19 27.49 -5.56
CA PHE A 468 -6.79 28.77 -5.92
C PHE A 468 -6.72 29.73 -4.75
N ASP A 469 -6.62 31.02 -5.06
CA ASP A 469 -6.65 32.07 -4.05
C ASP A 469 -8.07 32.61 -3.86
N ALA A 470 -8.52 32.68 -2.62
CA ALA A 470 -9.77 33.32 -2.24
C ALA A 470 -9.60 34.06 -0.92
N TRP A 471 -10.23 35.22 -0.78
CA TRP A 471 -10.17 36.05 0.45
C TRP A 471 -8.74 36.33 0.95
N GLY A 472 -7.77 36.42 0.01
CA GLY A 472 -6.36 36.68 0.32
C GLY A 472 -5.60 35.51 0.94
N ARG A 473 -6.09 34.27 0.75
CA ARG A 473 -5.53 33.03 1.27
C ARG A 473 -5.51 31.96 0.18
N GLU A 474 -4.56 31.03 0.30
CA GLU A 474 -4.47 29.83 -0.57
C GLU A 474 -5.46 28.74 -0.11
N TYR A 475 -6.09 28.12 -1.07
CA TYR A 475 -6.94 26.94 -0.89
C TYR A 475 -6.47 25.83 -1.81
N LYS A 476 -6.41 24.58 -1.30
CA LYS A 476 -6.15 23.40 -2.11
C LYS A 476 -7.44 22.58 -2.18
N LEU A 477 -7.91 22.26 -3.38
CA LEU A 477 -9.10 21.44 -3.61
C LEU A 477 -8.71 20.15 -4.32
N THR A 478 -9.16 19.02 -3.76
CA THR A 478 -9.14 17.72 -4.45
C THR A 478 -10.56 17.19 -4.46
N MET A 479 -11.08 16.88 -5.65
CA MET A 479 -12.42 16.28 -5.81
C MET A 479 -12.37 15.21 -6.88
N GLY A 480 -13.32 14.28 -6.83
CA GLY A 480 -13.39 13.25 -7.85
C GLY A 480 -14.57 12.33 -7.69
N ALA A 481 -14.59 11.34 -8.58
CA ALA A 481 -15.58 10.28 -8.61
C ALA A 481 -14.87 8.96 -8.91
N ASP A 482 -15.25 7.91 -8.20
CA ASP A 482 -14.72 6.58 -8.42
C ASP A 482 -15.81 5.53 -8.58
N TRP A 483 -15.45 4.50 -9.29
CA TRP A 483 -16.25 3.31 -9.45
C TRP A 483 -15.34 2.08 -9.36
N ARG A 484 -15.77 1.09 -8.57
CA ARG A 484 -15.08 -0.18 -8.41
C ARG A 484 -16.06 -1.32 -8.52
N ARG A 485 -15.62 -2.42 -9.08
CA ARG A 485 -16.37 -3.66 -9.11
C ARG A 485 -15.42 -4.83 -8.88
N SER A 486 -15.77 -5.68 -7.93
CA SER A 486 -15.18 -7.00 -7.77
C SER A 486 -16.24 -8.04 -8.13
N TYR A 487 -15.84 -9.09 -8.83
CA TYR A 487 -16.71 -10.24 -9.11
C TYR A 487 -15.84 -11.47 -9.37
N GLY A 488 -16.34 -12.61 -8.97
CA GLY A 488 -15.57 -13.83 -9.08
C GLY A 488 -16.39 -15.09 -8.91
N LYS A 489 -15.67 -16.19 -8.81
CA LYS A 489 -16.17 -17.51 -8.47
C LYS A 489 -15.25 -18.14 -7.44
N GLN A 490 -15.80 -18.96 -6.57
CA GLN A 490 -15.08 -19.79 -5.62
C GLN A 490 -15.77 -21.15 -5.54
N MET A 491 -15.09 -22.20 -6.01
CA MET A 491 -15.65 -23.53 -6.14
C MET A 491 -14.75 -24.53 -5.44
N ARG A 492 -15.27 -25.13 -4.36
CA ARG A 492 -14.61 -26.19 -3.63
C ARG A 492 -15.18 -27.54 -4.08
N ASN A 493 -14.35 -28.41 -4.60
CA ASN A 493 -14.71 -29.73 -5.03
C ASN A 493 -14.17 -30.79 -4.05
N ARG A 494 -14.99 -31.75 -3.70
CA ARG A 494 -14.50 -32.95 -3.04
C ARG A 494 -13.61 -33.72 -3.98
N VAL A 495 -12.62 -34.38 -3.41
CA VAL A 495 -11.72 -35.25 -4.16
C VAL A 495 -11.93 -36.68 -3.69
N GLY A 496 -11.89 -37.63 -4.64
CA GLY A 496 -11.91 -39.03 -4.28
C GLY A 496 -10.59 -39.41 -3.62
N THR A 497 -10.63 -39.75 -2.34
CA THR A 497 -9.45 -40.15 -1.58
C THR A 497 -9.54 -41.62 -1.20
N ALA A 498 -8.45 -42.34 -1.38
CA ALA A 498 -8.24 -43.66 -0.79
C ALA A 498 -7.32 -43.53 0.42
N PHE A 499 -7.61 -42.58 1.29
CA PHE A 499 -6.81 -42.44 2.53
C PHE A 499 -7.07 -43.65 3.43
N PRO A 500 -6.08 -44.10 4.18
CA PRO A 500 -6.28 -45.15 5.19
C PRO A 500 -7.38 -44.75 6.13
N ASP A 501 -8.30 -45.66 6.43
CA ASP A 501 -9.26 -45.48 7.51
C ASP A 501 -8.48 -45.45 8.82
N GLY A 502 -8.52 -44.31 9.53
CA GLY A 502 -7.92 -44.19 10.84
C GLY A 502 -7.24 -42.86 11.09
N GLU A 503 -6.79 -42.68 12.31
CA GLU A 503 -6.06 -41.52 12.77
C GLU A 503 -4.61 -41.61 12.31
N ILE A 504 -4.02 -40.45 11.96
CA ILE A 504 -2.60 -40.33 11.61
C ILE A 504 -1.87 -39.75 12.83
N GLY A 505 -0.81 -40.43 13.28
CA GLY A 505 0.05 -39.92 14.33
C GLY A 505 0.85 -38.68 13.87
N VAL A 506 1.05 -37.73 14.77
CA VAL A 506 1.84 -36.54 14.46
C VAL A 506 3.30 -36.88 14.12
N ASP A 507 3.83 -37.94 14.72
CA ASP A 507 5.19 -38.44 14.49
C ASP A 507 5.34 -39.19 13.16
N ASP A 508 4.24 -39.62 12.54
CA ASP A 508 4.24 -40.28 11.23
C ASP A 508 4.44 -39.27 10.06
N PHE A 509 4.17 -38.01 10.29
CA PHE A 509 4.65 -36.90 9.44
C PHE A 509 6.13 -36.65 9.77
N PRO A 510 7.04 -36.53 9.16
CA PRO A 510 7.51 -36.36 7.81
C PRO A 510 7.89 -37.70 7.17
N GLY A 511 7.36 -37.91 6.01
CA GLY A 511 7.57 -39.16 5.26
C GLY A 511 6.28 -39.94 4.96
N LEU A 512 5.14 -39.36 5.37
CA LEU A 512 3.82 -39.90 5.05
C LEU A 512 3.59 -39.85 3.54
N ASP A 513 3.57 -41.02 2.92
CA ASP A 513 3.26 -41.17 1.49
C ASP A 513 1.75 -41.46 1.32
N LEU A 514 0.99 -40.39 1.10
CA LEU A 514 -0.42 -40.47 0.80
C LEU A 514 -0.63 -40.42 -0.72
N PRO A 515 -1.49 -41.28 -1.27
CA PRO A 515 -1.78 -41.24 -2.70
C PRO A 515 -2.43 -39.92 -3.11
N ALA A 516 -2.02 -39.36 -4.25
CA ALA A 516 -2.63 -38.15 -4.79
C ALA A 516 -4.12 -38.42 -5.11
N PRO A 517 -5.02 -37.59 -4.60
CA PRO A 517 -6.45 -37.76 -4.81
C PRO A 517 -6.83 -37.38 -6.23
N VAL A 518 -7.95 -37.95 -6.71
CA VAL A 518 -8.57 -37.60 -7.99
C VAL A 518 -9.58 -36.46 -7.76
N ARG A 519 -9.47 -35.39 -8.53
CA ARG A 519 -10.44 -34.26 -8.44
C ARG A 519 -11.83 -34.78 -8.81
N GLY A 520 -12.80 -34.65 -7.88
CA GLY A 520 -14.19 -34.99 -8.07
C GLY A 520 -14.99 -33.85 -8.71
N ARG A 521 -16.27 -34.13 -8.96
CA ARG A 521 -17.22 -33.10 -9.44
C ARG A 521 -18.18 -32.64 -8.34
N ALA A 522 -18.45 -33.51 -7.34
CA ALA A 522 -19.24 -33.10 -6.19
C ALA A 522 -18.57 -32.00 -5.39
N GLY A 523 -19.33 -31.02 -4.99
CA GLY A 523 -18.77 -29.90 -4.24
C GLY A 523 -19.78 -28.84 -3.89
N SER A 524 -19.28 -27.72 -3.38
CA SER A 524 -20.06 -26.53 -3.07
C SER A 524 -19.23 -25.27 -3.32
N GLY A 525 -19.90 -24.18 -3.55
CA GLY A 525 -19.21 -22.90 -3.67
C GLY A 525 -20.12 -21.78 -4.14
N TRP A 526 -19.47 -20.71 -4.50
CA TRP A 526 -20.08 -19.50 -5.03
C TRP A 526 -19.68 -19.35 -6.50
N PRO A 527 -20.48 -19.87 -7.45
CA PRO A 527 -20.17 -19.70 -8.87
C PRO A 527 -20.20 -18.24 -9.32
N THR A 528 -20.85 -17.39 -8.52
CA THR A 528 -20.85 -15.93 -8.72
C THR A 528 -20.94 -15.23 -7.38
N PHE A 529 -19.97 -14.38 -7.09
CA PHE A 529 -20.00 -13.46 -5.97
C PHE A 529 -19.36 -12.14 -6.37
N GLY A 530 -19.66 -11.06 -5.64
CA GLY A 530 -18.92 -9.84 -5.83
C GLY A 530 -19.60 -8.57 -5.34
N SER A 531 -18.84 -7.51 -5.30
CA SER A 531 -19.27 -6.20 -4.84
C SER A 531 -19.14 -5.12 -5.92
N LYS A 532 -19.92 -4.07 -5.77
CA LYS A 532 -19.86 -2.84 -6.56
C LYS A 532 -19.90 -1.65 -5.64
N GLN A 533 -18.95 -0.74 -5.80
CA GLN A 533 -18.87 0.51 -5.06
C GLN A 533 -18.75 1.67 -6.03
N GLN A 534 -19.37 2.79 -5.69
CA GLN A 534 -19.25 4.03 -6.45
C GLN A 534 -19.48 5.21 -5.55
N GLY A 535 -18.81 6.33 -5.82
CA GLY A 535 -18.99 7.52 -5.01
C GLY A 535 -18.36 8.76 -5.62
N ILE A 536 -18.67 9.87 -4.99
CA ILE A 536 -18.02 11.16 -5.22
C ILE A 536 -17.33 11.57 -3.91
N TYR A 537 -16.21 12.22 -4.04
CA TYR A 537 -15.44 12.69 -2.89
C TYR A 537 -14.91 14.10 -3.11
N ALA A 538 -14.72 14.85 -2.04
CA ALA A 538 -14.05 16.13 -2.07
C ALA A 538 -13.29 16.38 -0.76
N ARG A 539 -12.12 17.04 -0.88
CA ARG A 539 -11.30 17.53 0.23
C ARG A 539 -10.89 18.97 -0.09
N LEU A 540 -11.19 19.89 0.83
CA LEU A 540 -10.78 21.27 0.78
C LEU A 540 -9.82 21.54 1.93
N ASP A 541 -8.62 22.02 1.61
CA ASP A 541 -7.62 22.50 2.54
C ASP A 541 -7.60 24.02 2.45
N MET A 542 -7.87 24.67 3.58
CA MET A 542 -8.03 26.12 3.70
C MET A 542 -6.91 26.67 4.57
N GLN A 543 -6.07 27.51 4.04
CA GLN A 543 -5.12 28.27 4.83
C GLN A 543 -5.85 29.31 5.69
N ALA A 544 -6.15 28.97 6.94
CA ALA A 544 -6.86 29.86 7.86
C ALA A 544 -5.96 31.00 8.39
N THR A 545 -4.67 30.72 8.63
CA THR A 545 -3.63 31.70 8.98
C THR A 545 -2.35 31.34 8.24
N ASP A 546 -1.29 32.14 8.37
CA ASP A 546 0.00 31.82 7.74
C ASP A 546 0.63 30.49 8.22
N ARG A 547 0.14 29.95 9.34
CA ARG A 547 0.64 28.72 9.98
C ARG A 547 -0.43 27.65 10.20
N MET A 548 -1.70 27.97 9.98
CA MET A 548 -2.81 27.06 10.29
C MET A 548 -3.63 26.75 9.06
N HIS A 549 -3.83 25.47 8.81
CA HIS A 549 -4.73 24.97 7.80
C HIS A 549 -5.90 24.24 8.44
N VAL A 550 -7.08 24.43 7.91
CA VAL A 550 -8.29 23.68 8.25
C VAL A 550 -8.67 22.86 7.05
N ILE A 551 -8.78 21.55 7.23
CA ILE A 551 -9.05 20.60 6.16
C ILE A 551 -10.42 19.98 6.44
N VAL A 552 -11.31 20.06 5.46
CA VAL A 552 -12.61 19.41 5.52
C VAL A 552 -12.84 18.60 4.25
N GLY A 553 -13.55 17.51 4.39
CA GLY A 553 -13.85 16.67 3.24
C GLY A 553 -14.91 15.64 3.56
N GLY A 554 -15.27 14.89 2.55
CA GLY A 554 -16.18 13.76 2.70
C GLY A 554 -16.38 13.02 1.40
N ARG A 555 -16.88 11.82 1.54
CA ARG A 555 -17.29 10.93 0.47
C ARG A 555 -18.77 10.62 0.60
N TYR A 556 -19.47 10.64 -0.52
CA TYR A 556 -20.85 10.18 -0.63
C TYR A 556 -20.90 9.03 -1.65
N GLY A 557 -21.36 7.86 -1.23
CA GLY A 557 -21.29 6.67 -2.07
C GLY A 557 -22.32 5.61 -1.79
N ASN A 558 -22.27 4.56 -2.61
CA ASN A 558 -23.12 3.39 -2.52
C ASN A 558 -22.28 2.13 -2.58
N TYR A 559 -22.75 1.08 -1.90
CA TYR A 559 -22.19 -0.25 -1.91
C TYR A 559 -23.28 -1.27 -2.26
N ARG A 560 -22.94 -2.28 -3.07
CA ARG A 560 -23.79 -3.45 -3.32
C ARG A 560 -22.94 -4.69 -3.32
N HIS A 561 -23.49 -5.76 -2.78
CA HIS A 561 -22.92 -7.10 -2.84
C HIS A 561 -23.99 -8.12 -3.25
N SER A 562 -23.55 -9.18 -3.94
CA SER A 562 -24.41 -10.32 -4.27
C SER A 562 -23.58 -11.57 -4.40
N GLU A 563 -24.15 -12.69 -3.91
CA GLU A 563 -23.57 -14.03 -4.00
C GLU A 563 -24.65 -15.02 -4.49
N ILE A 564 -24.20 -16.07 -5.15
CA ILE A 564 -25.00 -17.24 -5.49
C ILE A 564 -24.25 -18.45 -4.91
N GLU A 565 -24.86 -19.16 -3.98
CA GLU A 565 -24.33 -20.44 -3.48
C GLU A 565 -24.92 -21.60 -4.27
N GLU A 566 -24.09 -22.55 -4.66
CA GLU A 566 -24.52 -23.79 -5.31
C GLU A 566 -23.82 -25.01 -4.70
N ARG A 567 -24.52 -26.15 -4.73
CA ARG A 567 -23.96 -27.47 -4.39
C ARG A 567 -24.18 -28.41 -5.56
N TYR A 568 -23.21 -29.28 -5.78
CA TYR A 568 -23.14 -30.19 -6.91
C TYR A 568 -23.03 -31.63 -6.45
N ASP A 569 -23.66 -32.56 -7.19
CA ASP A 569 -23.50 -34.00 -7.02
C ASP A 569 -22.27 -34.54 -7.76
N GLU A 570 -22.03 -35.85 -7.70
CA GLU A 570 -20.90 -36.53 -8.36
C GLU A 570 -20.95 -36.44 -9.91
N ASP A 571 -22.11 -36.23 -10.48
CA ASP A 571 -22.31 -36.03 -11.91
C ASP A 571 -22.12 -34.55 -12.32
N GLY A 572 -21.98 -33.65 -11.35
CA GLY A 572 -21.85 -32.21 -11.56
C GLY A 572 -23.19 -31.49 -11.76
N ASN A 573 -24.30 -32.07 -11.37
CA ASN A 573 -25.61 -31.42 -11.42
C ASN A 573 -25.81 -30.57 -10.16
N VAL A 574 -26.47 -29.42 -10.34
CA VAL A 574 -26.82 -28.54 -9.23
C VAL A 574 -27.92 -29.18 -8.38
N THR A 575 -27.60 -29.48 -7.14
CA THR A 575 -28.55 -30.06 -6.15
C THR A 575 -29.15 -29.06 -5.22
N TYR A 576 -28.49 -27.89 -5.07
CA TYR A 576 -28.94 -26.76 -4.24
C TYR A 576 -28.48 -25.46 -4.88
N ARG A 577 -29.34 -24.44 -4.82
CA ARG A 577 -29.01 -23.09 -5.26
C ARG A 577 -29.69 -22.06 -4.37
N ASP A 578 -28.89 -21.13 -3.83
CA ASP A 578 -29.37 -19.96 -3.09
C ASP A 578 -28.93 -18.68 -3.79
N THR A 579 -29.87 -17.76 -4.01
CA THR A 579 -29.63 -16.43 -4.62
C THR A 579 -30.07 -15.31 -3.69
N SER A 580 -30.38 -15.63 -2.44
CA SER A 580 -30.88 -14.67 -1.44
C SER A 580 -29.80 -13.76 -0.85
N TRP A 581 -28.53 -14.13 -1.03
CA TRP A 581 -27.35 -13.39 -0.50
C TRP A 581 -27.12 -12.10 -1.26
N ARG A 582 -27.89 -11.05 -0.90
CA ARG A 582 -27.78 -9.71 -1.52
C ARG A 582 -27.99 -8.65 -0.46
N TRP A 583 -27.10 -7.67 -0.44
CA TRP A 583 -27.25 -6.51 0.44
C TRP A 583 -26.72 -5.25 -0.24
N SER A 584 -27.19 -4.11 0.23
CA SER A 584 -26.77 -2.82 -0.32
C SER A 584 -26.87 -1.72 0.71
N GLU A 585 -25.88 -0.85 0.70
CA GLU A 585 -25.84 0.39 1.45
C GLU A 585 -25.90 1.55 0.46
N ASN A 586 -26.83 2.46 0.65
CA ASN A 586 -27.02 3.57 -0.28
C ASN A 586 -26.94 4.90 0.47
N GLY A 587 -26.29 5.89 -0.15
CA GLY A 587 -26.22 7.24 0.37
C GLY A 587 -25.37 7.38 1.62
N ILE A 588 -24.33 6.55 1.76
CA ILE A 588 -23.40 6.63 2.90
C ILE A 588 -22.51 7.85 2.74
N PHE A 589 -22.52 8.71 3.77
CA PHE A 589 -21.60 9.85 3.87
C PHE A 589 -20.50 9.54 4.88
N THR A 590 -19.24 9.64 4.44
CA THR A 590 -18.05 9.40 5.26
C THR A 590 -17.30 10.72 5.44
N PRO A 591 -17.34 11.35 6.63
CA PRO A 591 -16.73 12.64 6.89
C PRO A 591 -15.21 12.54 7.08
N TYR A 592 -14.55 13.65 6.77
CA TYR A 592 -13.13 13.90 7.03
C TYR A 592 -12.94 15.32 7.54
N ALA A 593 -12.23 15.50 8.64
CA ALA A 593 -11.88 16.83 9.15
C ALA A 593 -10.50 16.80 9.81
N ALA A 594 -9.71 17.84 9.60
CA ALA A 594 -8.43 18.00 10.26
C ALA A 594 -8.03 19.48 10.42
N VAL A 595 -7.10 19.70 11.33
CA VAL A 595 -6.40 20.98 11.50
C VAL A 595 -4.92 20.67 11.53
N THR A 596 -4.13 21.42 10.77
CA THR A 596 -2.67 21.40 10.87
C THR A 596 -2.16 22.78 11.31
N TYR A 597 -1.06 22.79 12.04
CA TYR A 597 -0.42 24.00 12.53
C TYR A 597 1.09 23.89 12.39
N ASP A 598 1.70 24.77 11.61
CA ASP A 598 3.14 24.83 11.44
C ASP A 598 3.80 25.44 12.67
N LEU A 599 4.41 24.58 13.49
CA LEU A 599 5.18 24.99 14.68
C LEU A 599 6.43 25.75 14.25
N THR A 600 7.11 25.20 13.26
CA THR A 600 8.28 25.77 12.58
C THR A 600 8.21 25.41 11.08
N PRO A 601 9.10 25.91 10.21
CA PRO A 601 9.15 25.48 8.81
C PRO A 601 9.33 23.96 8.63
N ASP A 602 9.98 23.29 9.59
CA ASP A 602 10.28 21.87 9.55
C ASP A 602 9.28 20.99 10.31
N TRP A 603 8.45 21.57 11.19
CA TRP A 603 7.55 20.83 12.07
C TRP A 603 6.11 21.29 11.98
N THR A 604 5.19 20.36 11.78
CA THR A 604 3.74 20.57 11.75
C THR A 604 3.06 19.69 12.79
N ALA A 605 2.27 20.29 13.68
CA ALA A 605 1.33 19.57 14.54
C ALA A 605 -0.02 19.41 13.84
N TYR A 606 -0.76 18.36 14.15
CA TYR A 606 -2.08 18.13 13.58
C TYR A 606 -3.05 17.46 14.55
N ALA A 607 -4.33 17.66 14.28
CA ALA A 607 -5.42 16.88 14.84
C ALA A 607 -6.37 16.48 13.71
N SER A 608 -6.85 15.24 13.71
CA SER A 608 -7.77 14.77 12.68
C SER A 608 -8.86 13.86 13.21
N LEU A 609 -9.98 13.89 12.48
CA LEU A 609 -11.11 12.99 12.59
C LEU A 609 -11.37 12.37 11.23
N THR A 610 -11.29 11.05 11.15
CA THR A 610 -11.56 10.32 9.91
C THR A 610 -12.52 9.16 10.20
N GLU A 611 -13.34 8.83 9.23
CA GLU A 611 -14.33 7.77 9.37
C GLU A 611 -14.26 6.79 8.18
N ILE A 612 -14.64 5.56 8.42
CA ILE A 612 -14.85 4.52 7.40
C ILE A 612 -16.06 3.69 7.81
N TYR A 613 -16.74 3.07 6.85
CA TYR A 613 -17.82 2.14 7.15
C TYR A 613 -17.53 0.77 6.57
N LYS A 614 -18.12 -0.26 7.20
CA LYS A 614 -18.06 -1.64 6.71
C LYS A 614 -19.46 -2.26 6.70
N PRO A 615 -19.98 -2.70 5.55
CA PRO A 615 -21.22 -3.44 5.47
C PRO A 615 -21.15 -4.74 6.30
N GLN A 616 -22.25 -5.11 6.96
CA GLN A 616 -22.29 -6.31 7.79
C GLN A 616 -22.79 -7.56 7.04
N GLY A 617 -22.93 -7.45 5.72
CA GLY A 617 -23.31 -8.58 4.88
C GLY A 617 -24.76 -9.04 5.10
N ASN A 618 -24.96 -10.35 5.07
CA ASN A 618 -26.28 -10.97 5.22
C ASN A 618 -26.64 -11.15 6.71
N THR A 619 -26.57 -10.07 7.49
CA THR A 619 -26.83 -10.03 8.93
C THR A 619 -28.09 -9.22 9.18
N PHE A 620 -29.02 -9.76 9.97
CA PHE A 620 -30.37 -9.19 10.16
C PHE A 620 -30.68 -8.93 11.61
N ALA A 621 -31.42 -7.86 11.86
CA ALA A 621 -32.11 -7.61 13.10
C ALA A 621 -33.53 -8.22 13.01
N GLY A 622 -34.08 -8.65 14.17
CA GLY A 622 -35.47 -9.10 14.27
C GLY A 622 -36.50 -7.96 14.20
N PRO A 623 -37.78 -8.27 14.13
CA PRO A 623 -38.36 -9.59 14.43
C PRO A 623 -38.29 -10.59 13.26
N PRO A 624 -38.38 -11.91 13.52
CA PRO A 624 -38.24 -12.97 12.52
C PRO A 624 -39.20 -12.89 11.33
N ASP A 625 -40.43 -12.41 11.57
CA ASP A 625 -41.47 -12.23 10.55
C ASP A 625 -41.26 -11.02 9.64
N ASN A 626 -40.39 -10.08 10.04
CA ASN A 626 -40.02 -8.90 9.24
C ASN A 626 -38.57 -8.48 9.51
N PRO A 627 -37.59 -9.31 9.12
CA PRO A 627 -36.19 -9.01 9.38
C PRO A 627 -35.70 -7.81 8.57
N THR A 628 -34.88 -6.98 9.21
CA THR A 628 -34.21 -5.85 8.56
C THR A 628 -32.70 -6.07 8.53
N GLN A 629 -32.06 -5.70 7.44
CA GLN A 629 -30.59 -5.73 7.37
C GLN A 629 -29.99 -4.81 8.44
N LEU A 630 -28.92 -5.27 9.13
CA LEU A 630 -28.21 -4.41 10.06
C LEU A 630 -27.53 -3.24 9.34
N ASP A 631 -27.50 -2.09 10.03
CA ASP A 631 -26.73 -0.93 9.58
C ASP A 631 -25.23 -1.26 9.49
N PRO A 632 -24.46 -0.60 8.61
CA PRO A 632 -23.03 -0.81 8.53
C PRO A 632 -22.31 -0.50 9.85
N ILE A 633 -21.24 -1.24 10.13
CA ILE A 633 -20.29 -0.90 11.16
C ILE A 633 -19.63 0.43 10.79
N THR A 634 -19.43 1.31 11.77
CA THR A 634 -18.72 2.59 11.61
C THR A 634 -17.40 2.55 12.37
N GLY A 635 -16.29 2.80 11.68
CA GLY A 635 -14.96 2.96 12.27
C GLY A 635 -14.55 4.44 12.26
N ARG A 636 -14.35 5.04 13.43
CA ARG A 636 -13.94 6.44 13.58
C ARG A 636 -12.58 6.53 14.22
N ASN A 637 -11.65 7.26 13.58
CA ASN A 637 -10.29 7.48 14.08
C ASN A 637 -10.10 8.94 14.48
N TYR A 638 -9.67 9.15 15.71
CA TYR A 638 -9.18 10.42 16.25
C TYR A 638 -7.67 10.34 16.36
N GLU A 639 -6.97 11.29 15.80
CA GLU A 639 -5.51 11.32 15.83
C GLU A 639 -5.00 12.72 16.16
N LEU A 640 -4.03 12.79 17.09
CA LEU A 640 -3.28 13.99 17.44
C LEU A 640 -1.80 13.68 17.27
N GLY A 641 -1.08 14.48 16.48
CA GLY A 641 0.32 14.18 16.22
C GLY A 641 1.15 15.39 15.82
N ALA A 642 2.43 15.09 15.60
CA ALA A 642 3.39 16.05 15.05
C ALA A 642 4.29 15.33 14.04
N LYS A 643 4.63 16.02 12.97
CA LYS A 643 5.53 15.55 11.93
C LYS A 643 6.62 16.54 11.64
N GLY A 644 7.84 16.05 11.45
CA GLY A 644 9.01 16.83 11.09
C GLY A 644 9.64 16.31 9.81
N ALA A 645 10.04 17.24 8.94
CA ALA A 645 10.93 17.01 7.79
C ALA A 645 12.21 17.84 8.04
N ILE A 646 13.11 17.29 8.84
CA ILE A 646 14.31 17.98 9.32
C ILE A 646 15.53 17.69 8.44
N MET A 647 16.61 18.40 8.65
CA MET A 647 17.86 18.32 7.83
C MET A 647 17.57 18.57 6.34
N GLY A 648 16.70 19.58 6.04
CA GLY A 648 16.34 19.86 4.65
C GLY A 648 15.46 18.79 3.99
N GLY A 649 14.75 17.97 4.79
CA GLY A 649 13.91 16.88 4.31
C GLY A 649 14.62 15.52 4.22
N ALA A 650 15.90 15.43 4.59
CA ALA A 650 16.64 14.18 4.60
C ALA A 650 16.18 13.22 5.69
N LEU A 651 15.51 13.71 6.74
CA LEU A 651 15.00 12.92 7.85
C LEU A 651 13.55 13.27 8.16
N ASN A 652 12.68 12.29 8.05
CA ASN A 652 11.29 12.38 8.48
C ASN A 652 11.14 11.81 9.90
N VAL A 653 10.41 12.54 10.75
CA VAL A 653 10.07 12.11 12.11
C VAL A 653 8.57 12.29 12.31
N SER A 654 7.89 11.33 12.90
CA SER A 654 6.49 11.45 13.25
C SER A 654 6.17 10.85 14.61
N ALA A 655 5.23 11.47 15.30
CA ALA A 655 4.67 10.99 16.56
C ALA A 655 3.16 11.21 16.52
N ALA A 656 2.39 10.19 16.88
CA ALA A 656 0.93 10.25 16.90
C ALA A 656 0.35 9.53 18.10
N LEU A 657 -0.65 10.17 18.72
CA LEU A 657 -1.59 9.55 19.64
C LEU A 657 -2.87 9.27 18.87
N TYR A 658 -3.40 8.08 18.97
CA TYR A 658 -4.61 7.70 18.26
C TYR A 658 -5.64 7.02 19.16
N ARG A 659 -6.91 7.15 18.76
CA ARG A 659 -8.04 6.41 19.29
C ARG A 659 -8.98 6.05 18.15
N ILE A 660 -9.23 4.76 17.95
CA ILE A 660 -10.17 4.23 16.97
C ILE A 660 -11.35 3.64 17.73
N GLU A 661 -12.56 4.05 17.36
CA GLU A 661 -13.82 3.50 17.85
C GLU A 661 -14.54 2.83 16.68
N ARG A 662 -14.79 1.54 16.80
CA ARG A 662 -15.56 0.74 15.85
C ARG A 662 -16.86 0.36 16.50
N LYS A 663 -17.98 0.85 15.97
CA LYS A 663 -19.34 0.73 16.54
C LYS A 663 -20.29 0.04 15.56
N GLY A 664 -21.32 -0.58 16.11
CA GLY A 664 -22.35 -1.27 15.34
C GLY A 664 -22.03 -2.73 15.09
N GLU A 665 -21.06 -3.31 15.81
CA GLU A 665 -20.79 -4.75 15.77
C GLU A 665 -22.03 -5.53 16.13
N LYS A 666 -22.25 -6.63 15.43
CA LYS A 666 -23.35 -7.52 15.69
C LYS A 666 -23.18 -8.24 17.02
N VAL A 667 -24.21 -8.17 17.86
CA VAL A 667 -24.35 -8.95 19.10
C VAL A 667 -25.63 -9.76 18.96
N VAL A 668 -25.59 -11.06 19.30
CA VAL A 668 -26.78 -11.92 19.21
C VAL A 668 -27.92 -11.30 20.02
N ASP A 669 -29.12 -11.24 19.43
CA ASP A 669 -30.29 -10.73 20.09
C ASP A 669 -30.93 -11.84 20.94
N PRO A 670 -30.84 -11.75 22.28
CA PRO A 670 -31.33 -12.81 23.17
C PRO A 670 -32.84 -13.03 23.10
N ARG A 671 -33.60 -12.14 22.48
CA ARG A 671 -35.05 -12.29 22.30
C ARG A 671 -35.43 -13.35 21.26
N TYR A 672 -34.46 -13.73 20.41
CA TYR A 672 -34.64 -14.63 19.28
C TYR A 672 -33.59 -15.76 19.27
N GLU A 673 -33.07 -16.13 20.45
CA GLU A 673 -32.02 -17.15 20.60
C GLU A 673 -32.53 -18.57 20.19
N ASP A 674 -33.82 -18.83 20.35
CA ASP A 674 -34.45 -20.10 19.98
C ASP A 674 -34.85 -20.20 18.50
N GLU A 675 -34.68 -19.15 17.72
CA GLU A 675 -35.01 -19.14 16.30
C GLU A 675 -34.00 -19.94 15.46
N PRO A 676 -34.41 -20.57 14.36
CA PRO A 676 -33.50 -21.35 13.48
C PRO A 676 -32.39 -20.51 12.84
N ARG A 677 -32.51 -19.18 12.88
CA ARG A 677 -31.56 -18.20 12.34
C ARG A 677 -31.23 -17.19 13.43
N ASP A 678 -29.95 -16.86 13.56
CA ASP A 678 -29.51 -15.81 14.45
C ASP A 678 -30.01 -14.43 13.99
N TYR A 679 -30.53 -13.66 14.93
CA TYR A 679 -30.83 -12.24 14.79
C TYR A 679 -29.90 -11.43 15.68
N TYR A 680 -29.61 -10.19 15.29
CA TYR A 680 -28.56 -9.41 15.92
C TYR A 680 -28.99 -7.99 16.25
N LEU A 681 -28.32 -7.42 17.23
CA LEU A 681 -28.37 -6.00 17.60
C LEU A 681 -27.05 -5.32 17.25
N PRO A 682 -27.02 -4.09 16.69
CA PRO A 682 -25.81 -3.37 16.37
C PRO A 682 -25.22 -2.64 17.60
N LEU A 683 -24.97 -3.38 18.69
CA LEU A 683 -24.59 -2.84 19.99
C LEU A 683 -23.10 -2.99 20.32
N GLY A 684 -22.37 -3.81 19.55
CA GLY A 684 -20.97 -4.07 19.82
C GLY A 684 -20.10 -2.82 19.60
N GLU A 685 -19.13 -2.59 20.49
CA GLU A 685 -18.15 -1.52 20.42
C GLU A 685 -16.75 -2.06 20.67
N ILE A 686 -15.83 -1.74 19.74
CA ILE A 686 -14.41 -2.06 19.85
C ILE A 686 -13.64 -0.75 19.90
N VAL A 687 -12.71 -0.65 20.85
CA VAL A 687 -11.84 0.53 21.01
C VAL A 687 -10.39 0.10 20.90
N SER A 688 -9.63 0.81 20.07
CA SER A 688 -8.18 0.71 20.02
C SER A 688 -7.54 2.08 20.20
N GLN A 689 -6.52 2.16 21.06
CA GLN A 689 -5.83 3.42 21.32
C GLN A 689 -4.35 3.17 21.60
N GLY A 690 -3.52 4.17 21.29
CA GLY A 690 -2.11 3.99 21.47
C GLY A 690 -1.25 5.14 20.97
N ILE A 691 0.03 4.80 20.77
CA ILE A 691 1.09 5.72 20.36
C ILE A 691 1.85 5.10 19.20
N ASP A 692 2.05 5.86 18.13
CA ASP A 692 2.96 5.52 17.04
C ASP A 692 4.09 6.55 16.99
N LEU A 693 5.34 6.08 16.95
CA LEU A 693 6.54 6.87 16.69
C LEU A 693 7.26 6.29 15.48
N GLU A 694 7.72 7.15 14.57
CA GLU A 694 8.45 6.71 13.38
C GLU A 694 9.55 7.71 13.01
N VAL A 695 10.67 7.18 12.53
CA VAL A 695 11.81 7.93 12.00
C VAL A 695 12.26 7.23 10.73
N SER A 696 12.42 7.98 9.62
CA SER A 696 12.92 7.44 8.36
C SER A 696 13.79 8.46 7.64
N GLY A 697 14.98 8.04 7.17
CA GLY A 697 15.90 8.87 6.41
C GLY A 697 17.30 8.90 6.96
N GLU A 698 18.04 9.94 6.58
CA GLU A 698 19.44 10.11 6.90
C GLU A 698 19.62 10.90 8.20
N VAL A 699 20.23 10.26 9.21
CA VAL A 699 20.51 10.87 10.53
C VAL A 699 21.89 11.53 10.60
N ALA A 700 22.80 11.12 9.73
CA ALA A 700 24.12 11.72 9.50
C ALA A 700 24.59 11.30 8.11
N PRO A 701 25.52 12.01 7.47
CA PRO A 701 25.99 11.67 6.13
C PRO A 701 26.33 10.19 5.95
N GLY A 702 25.65 9.54 5.01
CA GLY A 702 25.76 8.09 4.73
C GLY A 702 25.12 7.17 5.75
N TRP A 703 24.40 7.69 6.76
CA TRP A 703 23.76 6.88 7.79
C TRP A 703 22.24 6.95 7.70
N GLN A 704 21.64 5.92 7.13
CA GLN A 704 20.20 5.76 6.95
C GLN A 704 19.56 5.01 8.12
N VAL A 705 18.39 5.45 8.56
CA VAL A 705 17.60 4.82 9.63
C VAL A 705 16.15 4.69 9.18
N PHE A 706 15.53 3.53 9.44
CA PHE A 706 14.11 3.29 9.33
C PHE A 706 13.64 2.59 10.60
N ALA A 707 12.96 3.33 11.48
CA ALA A 707 12.62 2.85 12.80
C ALA A 707 11.22 3.28 13.22
N GLY A 708 10.59 2.46 14.06
CA GLY A 708 9.34 2.84 14.70
C GLY A 708 9.04 2.04 15.95
N TYR A 709 8.28 2.69 16.82
CA TYR A 709 7.75 2.11 18.04
C TYR A 709 6.24 2.31 18.09
N THR A 710 5.52 1.24 18.39
CA THR A 710 4.07 1.25 18.57
C THR A 710 3.70 0.68 19.93
N TYR A 711 2.90 1.44 20.66
CA TYR A 711 2.10 0.95 21.78
C TYR A 711 0.64 0.86 21.34
N ASN A 712 0.02 -0.31 21.48
CA ASN A 712 -1.39 -0.56 21.16
C ASN A 712 -2.12 -1.21 22.32
N HIS A 713 -3.28 -0.66 22.66
CA HIS A 713 -4.24 -1.27 23.55
C HIS A 713 -5.59 -1.35 22.83
N ASN A 714 -6.09 -2.56 22.59
CA ASN A 714 -7.37 -2.80 21.94
C ASN A 714 -8.27 -3.65 22.84
N GLU A 715 -9.55 -3.33 22.84
CA GLU A 715 -10.55 -3.90 23.74
C GLU A 715 -11.90 -4.01 23.03
N ASN A 716 -12.55 -5.17 23.19
CA ASN A 716 -13.97 -5.34 22.91
C ASN A 716 -14.76 -4.92 24.15
N LYS A 717 -15.39 -3.76 24.10
CA LYS A 717 -16.15 -3.19 25.22
C LYS A 717 -17.39 -4.00 25.57
N SER A 718 -17.96 -4.70 24.60
CA SER A 718 -19.18 -5.48 24.79
C SER A 718 -18.92 -6.77 25.56
N GLU A 719 -17.72 -7.34 25.44
CA GLU A 719 -17.29 -8.58 26.08
C GLU A 719 -16.30 -8.35 27.23
N ASN A 720 -15.83 -7.11 27.39
CA ASN A 720 -14.81 -6.69 28.33
C ASN A 720 -13.52 -7.53 28.23
N ASP A 721 -13.09 -7.79 26.99
CA ASP A 721 -11.91 -8.59 26.64
C ASP A 721 -11.06 -7.93 25.58
N VAL A 722 -9.88 -8.49 25.31
CA VAL A 722 -8.99 -8.03 24.23
C VAL A 722 -9.61 -8.37 22.88
N TYR A 723 -9.77 -7.36 22.03
CA TYR A 723 -10.36 -7.55 20.70
C TYR A 723 -9.47 -8.40 19.80
N HIS A 724 -8.17 -8.02 19.69
CA HIS A 724 -7.22 -8.73 18.83
C HIS A 724 -5.95 -9.07 19.61
N ALA A 725 -5.97 -10.25 20.23
CA ALA A 725 -4.92 -10.71 21.12
C ALA A 725 -3.57 -10.97 20.43
N LEU A 726 -3.58 -11.18 19.10
CA LEU A 726 -2.36 -11.36 18.29
C LEU A 726 -1.59 -10.06 18.07
N THR A 727 -2.19 -8.89 18.32
CA THR A 727 -1.48 -7.61 18.27
C THR A 727 -0.66 -7.39 19.56
N PRO A 728 0.68 -7.38 19.49
CA PRO A 728 1.51 -7.12 20.66
C PRO A 728 1.24 -5.74 21.24
N LYS A 729 1.19 -5.58 22.56
CA LYS A 729 1.03 -4.28 23.21
C LYS A 729 2.19 -3.33 22.90
N HIS A 730 3.40 -3.85 22.78
CA HIS A 730 4.61 -3.09 22.47
C HIS A 730 5.32 -3.75 21.30
N MET A 731 5.64 -2.95 20.30
CA MET A 731 6.39 -3.37 19.14
C MET A 731 7.42 -2.29 18.78
N PHE A 732 8.66 -2.73 18.57
CA PHE A 732 9.74 -1.87 18.08
C PHE A 732 10.39 -2.53 16.87
N LYS A 733 10.57 -1.76 15.80
CA LYS A 733 11.30 -2.18 14.60
C LYS A 733 12.34 -1.13 14.27
N LEU A 734 13.52 -1.59 13.92
CA LEU A 734 14.63 -0.75 13.48
C LEU A 734 15.34 -1.47 12.35
N TRP A 735 15.65 -0.73 11.30
CA TRP A 735 16.68 -1.03 10.31
C TRP A 735 17.58 0.17 10.12
N THR A 736 18.88 -0.08 9.95
CA THR A 736 19.87 0.98 9.75
C THR A 736 20.98 0.49 8.85
N ASP A 737 21.47 1.36 7.97
CA ASP A 737 22.63 1.14 7.12
C ASP A 737 23.56 2.35 7.19
N TYR A 738 24.85 2.10 7.26
CA TYR A 738 25.89 3.11 7.30
C TYR A 738 26.95 2.84 6.24
N THR A 739 27.07 3.76 5.29
CA THR A 739 28.19 3.79 4.32
C THR A 739 29.41 4.35 5.02
N LEU A 740 30.47 3.55 5.13
CA LEU A 740 31.67 3.91 5.85
C LEU A 740 32.41 5.06 5.15
N PRO A 741 33.01 6.00 5.88
CA PRO A 741 33.69 7.16 5.27
C PRO A 741 35.10 6.82 4.77
N GLY A 742 35.67 7.74 3.96
CA GLY A 742 37.05 7.70 3.51
C GLY A 742 37.39 6.48 2.65
N ASP A 743 38.50 5.81 2.93
CA ASP A 743 38.98 4.65 2.17
C ASP A 743 38.02 3.45 2.22
N TYR A 744 37.10 3.45 3.15
CA TYR A 744 36.09 2.40 3.32
C TYR A 744 34.73 2.75 2.68
N SER A 745 34.61 3.83 1.92
CA SER A 745 33.36 4.31 1.31
C SER A 745 32.68 3.32 0.34
N LYS A 746 33.39 2.26 -0.06
CA LYS A 746 32.83 1.14 -0.83
C LYS A 746 32.03 0.15 0.03
N TRP A 747 32.10 0.26 1.36
CA TRP A 747 31.42 -0.63 2.28
C TRP A 747 30.22 0.07 2.91
N THR A 748 29.07 -0.60 2.86
CA THR A 748 27.91 -0.27 3.67
C THR A 748 27.68 -1.41 4.64
N VAL A 749 27.49 -1.08 5.92
CA VAL A 749 27.22 -2.06 6.98
C VAL A 749 25.96 -1.66 7.72
N GLY A 750 25.14 -2.63 8.03
CA GLY A 750 23.88 -2.35 8.67
C GLY A 750 23.23 -3.58 9.27
N GLY A 751 21.98 -3.42 9.62
CA GLY A 751 21.16 -4.46 10.15
C GLY A 751 19.92 -3.93 10.84
N GLY A 752 19.17 -4.83 11.44
CA GLY A 752 17.90 -4.48 12.04
C GLY A 752 17.54 -5.32 13.26
N VAL A 753 16.50 -4.86 13.95
CA VAL A 753 15.87 -5.62 15.02
C VAL A 753 14.37 -5.42 15.00
N THR A 754 13.65 -6.53 15.18
CA THR A 754 12.20 -6.53 15.45
C THR A 754 11.99 -7.06 16.85
N VAL A 755 11.39 -6.24 17.72
CA VAL A 755 11.03 -6.61 19.10
C VAL A 755 9.52 -6.60 19.25
N LYS A 756 8.96 -7.70 19.76
CA LYS A 756 7.52 -7.80 20.07
C LYS A 756 7.34 -8.21 21.52
N SER A 757 6.43 -7.58 22.24
CA SER A 757 6.01 -8.04 23.56
C SER A 757 5.24 -9.36 23.46
N ARG A 758 5.02 -10.02 24.59
CA ARG A 758 4.19 -11.21 24.64
C ARG A 758 2.80 -10.96 24.06
N HIS A 759 2.25 -11.96 23.40
CA HIS A 759 0.88 -12.00 22.90
C HIS A 759 0.35 -13.44 23.02
N ALA A 760 -0.95 -13.59 23.02
CA ALA A 760 -1.61 -14.87 23.19
C ALA A 760 -2.85 -14.95 22.31
N ASN A 761 -3.33 -16.15 22.04
CA ASN A 761 -4.69 -16.39 21.55
C ASN A 761 -5.38 -17.34 22.52
N SER A 762 -6.59 -16.99 22.94
CA SER A 762 -7.38 -17.77 23.89
C SER A 762 -8.84 -17.81 23.46
N GLY A 763 -9.56 -18.79 23.93
CA GLY A 763 -10.97 -18.98 23.64
C GLY A 763 -11.42 -20.38 23.93
N THR A 764 -12.50 -20.80 23.30
CA THR A 764 -12.98 -22.18 23.33
C THR A 764 -12.83 -22.83 21.96
N TYR A 765 -12.63 -24.14 21.93
CA TYR A 765 -12.50 -24.89 20.70
C TYR A 765 -13.51 -26.05 20.66
N TRP A 766 -14.28 -26.16 19.57
CA TRP A 766 -15.20 -27.27 19.39
C TRP A 766 -14.42 -28.58 19.17
N LEU A 767 -14.57 -29.52 20.08
CA LEU A 767 -13.94 -30.83 20.03
C LEU A 767 -15.01 -31.91 20.10
N ARG A 768 -14.92 -32.88 19.18
CA ARG A 768 -15.80 -34.05 19.21
C ARG A 768 -15.14 -35.15 20.05
N GLY A 769 -15.75 -35.49 21.15
CA GLY A 769 -15.28 -36.56 22.03
C GLY A 769 -15.42 -37.97 21.41
N PRO A 770 -14.75 -38.98 21.99
CA PRO A 770 -14.83 -40.36 21.53
C PRO A 770 -16.26 -40.93 21.61
N ASP A 771 -17.10 -40.38 22.48
CA ASP A 771 -18.54 -40.69 22.63
C ASP A 771 -19.42 -40.05 21.56
N GLY A 772 -18.82 -39.28 20.64
CA GLY A 772 -19.51 -38.56 19.58
C GLY A 772 -20.12 -37.22 20.00
N ASN A 773 -20.03 -36.87 21.28
CA ASN A 773 -20.54 -35.60 21.79
C ASN A 773 -19.57 -34.44 21.52
N TRP A 774 -20.12 -33.24 21.31
CA TRP A 774 -19.35 -32.02 21.14
C TRP A 774 -19.11 -31.37 22.51
N THR A 775 -17.85 -30.97 22.75
CA THR A 775 -17.40 -30.18 23.91
C THR A 775 -16.70 -28.90 23.45
N GLN A 776 -16.61 -27.93 24.35
CA GLN A 776 -15.89 -26.67 24.09
C GLN A 776 -14.83 -26.42 25.17
N PRO A 777 -13.71 -27.18 25.18
CA PRO A 777 -12.64 -26.90 26.09
C PRO A 777 -12.04 -25.51 25.85
N GLU A 778 -11.62 -24.84 26.93
CA GLU A 778 -10.86 -23.61 26.85
C GLU A 778 -9.42 -23.90 26.40
N PHE A 779 -8.85 -22.96 25.63
CA PHE A 779 -7.45 -23.01 25.23
C PHE A 779 -6.77 -21.67 25.43
N GLU A 780 -5.46 -21.72 25.59
CA GLU A 780 -4.59 -20.55 25.51
C GLU A 780 -3.25 -20.89 24.84
N ILE A 781 -2.98 -20.30 23.70
CA ILE A 781 -1.70 -20.41 22.98
C ILE A 781 -0.91 -19.12 23.22
N ARG A 782 0.30 -19.23 23.79
CA ARG A 782 1.12 -18.08 24.16
C ARG A 782 2.40 -18.01 23.35
N GLN A 783 2.73 -16.83 22.85
CA GLN A 783 4.04 -16.48 22.38
C GLN A 783 4.67 -15.47 23.35
N GLY A 784 5.75 -15.85 24.00
CA GLY A 784 6.53 -14.94 24.85
C GLY A 784 7.13 -13.77 24.07
N GLY A 785 7.50 -12.71 24.77
CA GLY A 785 8.20 -11.59 24.12
C GLY A 785 9.52 -12.05 23.51
N TYR A 786 9.85 -11.50 22.32
CA TYR A 786 11.06 -11.90 21.58
C TYR A 786 11.66 -10.75 20.78
N SER A 787 12.91 -10.93 20.38
CA SER A 787 13.60 -10.10 19.41
C SER A 787 14.22 -10.95 18.32
N VAL A 788 14.15 -10.46 17.07
CA VAL A 788 14.81 -11.04 15.90
C VAL A 788 15.76 -10.00 15.35
N TRP A 789 17.00 -10.39 15.11
CA TRP A 789 18.07 -9.52 14.64
C TRP A 789 18.52 -9.91 13.25
N ASP A 790 18.74 -8.90 12.41
CA ASP A 790 19.19 -9.04 11.04
C ASP A 790 20.49 -8.27 10.84
N ALA A 791 21.31 -8.67 9.86
CA ALA A 791 22.56 -8.01 9.52
C ALA A 791 22.68 -7.83 8.01
N HIS A 792 23.35 -6.75 7.60
CA HIS A 792 23.59 -6.40 6.22
C HIS A 792 25.02 -5.93 6.01
N VAL A 793 25.64 -6.39 4.93
CA VAL A 793 26.93 -5.87 4.45
C VAL A 793 26.87 -5.77 2.94
N GLN A 794 27.21 -4.61 2.40
CA GLN A 794 27.34 -4.40 0.97
C GLN A 794 28.74 -3.89 0.62
N TYR A 795 29.26 -4.37 -0.49
CA TYR A 795 30.53 -3.91 -1.07
C TYR A 795 30.34 -3.45 -2.52
N GLN A 796 30.71 -2.20 -2.80
CA GLN A 796 30.73 -1.64 -4.14
C GLN A 796 31.97 -2.13 -4.90
N ILE A 797 31.79 -3.18 -5.73
CA ILE A 797 32.88 -3.81 -6.49
C ILE A 797 33.43 -2.83 -7.53
N ALA A 798 32.53 -2.22 -8.29
CA ALA A 798 32.79 -1.23 -9.32
C ALA A 798 31.68 -0.18 -9.29
N GLU A 799 31.79 0.88 -10.07
CA GLU A 799 30.77 1.94 -10.13
C GLU A 799 29.35 1.40 -10.40
N GLN A 800 29.24 0.40 -11.29
CA GLN A 800 27.97 -0.20 -11.67
C GLN A 800 27.58 -1.45 -10.87
N TRP A 801 28.52 -2.05 -10.11
CA TRP A 801 28.30 -3.36 -9.48
C TRP A 801 28.46 -3.36 -7.97
N ALA A 802 27.48 -3.83 -7.27
CA ALA A 802 27.49 -4.04 -5.83
C ALA A 802 27.18 -5.49 -5.45
N LEU A 803 27.84 -5.99 -4.42
CA LEU A 803 27.59 -7.30 -3.82
C LEU A 803 27.09 -7.09 -2.40
N ALA A 804 25.91 -7.61 -2.07
CA ALA A 804 25.29 -7.49 -0.78
C ALA A 804 25.07 -8.87 -0.14
N LEU A 805 25.29 -8.97 1.16
CA LEU A 805 24.96 -10.12 1.99
C LEU A 805 23.97 -9.68 3.05
N ASN A 806 22.78 -10.26 3.03
CA ASN A 806 21.77 -10.13 4.07
C ASN A 806 21.71 -11.42 4.88
N VAL A 807 21.72 -11.30 6.21
CA VAL A 807 21.55 -12.43 7.13
C VAL A 807 20.38 -12.11 8.05
N ASN A 808 19.28 -12.82 7.89
CA ASN A 808 18.10 -12.67 8.73
C ASN A 808 18.16 -13.62 9.91
N ASN A 809 17.56 -13.21 11.04
CA ASN A 809 17.53 -13.98 12.29
C ASN A 809 18.93 -14.47 12.70
N VAL A 810 19.90 -13.56 12.79
CA VAL A 810 21.34 -13.84 13.03
C VAL A 810 21.57 -14.78 14.21
N PHE A 811 20.77 -14.64 15.29
CA PHE A 811 20.90 -15.45 16.50
C PHE A 811 20.09 -16.74 16.47
N ASP A 812 19.47 -17.07 15.33
CA ASP A 812 18.66 -18.28 15.13
C ASP A 812 17.53 -18.45 16.17
N LYS A 813 16.89 -17.35 16.52
CA LYS A 813 15.78 -17.34 17.48
C LYS A 813 14.62 -18.19 16.96
N THR A 814 14.19 -19.17 17.74
CA THR A 814 12.95 -19.91 17.49
C THR A 814 11.79 -19.18 18.14
N TYR A 815 10.73 -18.92 17.36
CA TYR A 815 9.52 -18.22 17.78
C TYR A 815 8.37 -18.55 16.83
N TYR A 816 7.13 -18.38 17.28
CA TYR A 816 5.98 -18.38 16.37
C TYR A 816 5.78 -16.98 15.80
N ALA A 817 5.85 -16.85 14.47
CA ALA A 817 5.51 -15.62 13.76
C ALA A 817 4.01 -15.33 13.86
N THR A 818 3.21 -16.42 13.84
CA THR A 818 1.76 -16.39 14.05
C THR A 818 1.36 -17.49 14.99
N ILE A 819 0.45 -17.19 15.91
CA ILE A 819 -0.27 -18.17 16.73
C ILE A 819 -1.74 -18.15 16.32
N GLY A 820 -2.31 -19.34 16.15
CA GLY A 820 -3.68 -19.57 15.71
C GLY A 820 -4.57 -20.18 16.79
N THR A 821 -5.24 -21.25 16.44
CA THR A 821 -6.12 -22.05 17.32
C THR A 821 -5.54 -23.46 17.53
N PRO A 822 -6.11 -24.27 18.42
CA PRO A 822 -5.69 -25.66 18.57
C PRO A 822 -5.74 -26.47 17.28
N GLY A 823 -6.69 -26.21 16.40
CA GLY A 823 -6.81 -26.87 15.10
C GLY A 823 -5.84 -26.37 14.02
N GLY A 824 -5.00 -25.38 14.30
CA GLY A 824 -4.02 -24.87 13.34
C GLY A 824 -3.84 -23.36 13.37
N GLY A 825 -3.12 -22.84 12.37
CA GLY A 825 -2.79 -21.41 12.25
C GLY A 825 -1.56 -21.03 13.04
N ASN A 826 -0.78 -21.99 13.55
CA ASN A 826 0.48 -21.72 14.23
C ASN A 826 1.63 -21.88 13.24
N TRP A 827 2.42 -20.82 13.06
CA TRP A 827 3.49 -20.75 12.07
C TRP A 827 4.80 -20.33 12.74
N TYR A 828 5.83 -21.15 12.63
CA TYR A 828 7.16 -20.75 13.05
C TYR A 828 7.69 -19.59 12.22
N GLY A 829 8.45 -18.69 12.86
CA GLY A 829 9.26 -17.71 12.14
C GLY A 829 10.47 -18.38 11.47
N GLU A 830 10.93 -17.76 10.37
CA GLU A 830 12.09 -18.29 9.64
C GLU A 830 13.31 -18.44 10.52
N PRO A 831 14.04 -19.58 10.38
CA PRO A 831 15.36 -19.76 10.96
C PRO A 831 16.37 -18.74 10.44
N ARG A 832 17.57 -18.72 11.03
CA ARG A 832 18.68 -17.97 10.44
C ARG A 832 18.86 -18.38 9.00
N ASN A 833 18.84 -17.36 8.11
CA ASN A 833 19.04 -17.53 6.68
C ASN A 833 19.92 -16.41 6.13
N ALA A 834 20.52 -16.67 4.98
CA ALA A 834 21.40 -15.73 4.32
C ALA A 834 21.06 -15.65 2.82
N THR A 835 21.20 -14.46 2.26
CA THR A 835 21.07 -14.22 0.83
C THR A 835 22.23 -13.34 0.34
N LEU A 836 22.93 -13.81 -0.68
CA LEU A 836 23.96 -13.07 -1.39
C LEU A 836 23.33 -12.52 -2.69
N THR A 837 23.44 -11.21 -2.89
CA THR A 837 22.85 -10.52 -4.04
C THR A 837 23.91 -9.71 -4.79
N LEU A 838 24.08 -9.99 -6.07
CA LEU A 838 24.88 -9.19 -7.00
C LEU A 838 23.95 -8.26 -7.78
N ARG A 839 24.16 -6.95 -7.68
CA ARG A 839 23.37 -5.93 -8.38
C ARG A 839 24.22 -5.16 -9.37
N GLY A 840 23.74 -5.04 -10.62
CA GLY A 840 24.29 -4.18 -11.64
C GLY A 840 23.32 -3.05 -11.99
N ARG A 841 23.82 -1.82 -12.15
CA ARG A 841 23.05 -0.64 -12.58
C ARG A 841 23.81 0.08 -13.68
N PHE A 842 23.14 0.39 -14.81
CA PHE A 842 23.75 0.96 -16.02
C PHE A 842 22.92 2.11 -16.57
#